data_44d181699d70f0f56505d509b44a66cc
#
_entry.id   44d181699d70f0f56505d509b44a66cc
#
_cell.length_a   1.000
_cell.length_b   1.000
_cell.length_c   1.000
_cell.angle_alpha   90.00
_cell.angle_beta   90.00
_cell.angle_gamma   90.00
#
_symmetry.space_group_name_H-M   'P 1'
#
loop_
_entity.id
_entity.type
_entity.pdbx_description
1 polymer ?
#
loop_
_entity_poly.entity_id
_entity_poly.type
_entity_poly.pdbx_seq_one_letter_code
_entity_poly.pdbx_strand_id
1 'polypeptide(L)'
;THDDIYALVRELVNLPKLLGIPEDGEVEIKDYAAEAVSMPREPVAEHLDEYEHFGNRRLRTVGELIQEAFRIGLYRMERVVRERLTTEDEDTITPQTIVNIRPVVAALKEFFGSSQLSQFMDQTNSLAGLTHRRRLSALGAGGLTRERAPIEVRDVHPTHYGRMCPIETPEGPNIGLIGSLSSYAQVSEHGFVTTPYRVVDDGTVTDEVLHLDATQEEERLIAQANHPIDEKTGKLKGPDVICRTLAGQYVTVPPKDVDLMDVSPEQIWSVATAMIPFLEHDDANRALMGSNMQRQAVPLLKTDAPVIGTGMERRAALDTGDVLLALTDGTVLYVDADSISIETKDGGKDEYELQKFMRSNQGTLIHHKPRVQSGQTVKAGDVLADGSATDSGEMALGKNLMVAFMSWEGYNFEDAIILSRRLVREDELTSIHIEEYEIDARTTKLGDEEITRDIPNRSEESLRNLDDRGIVRIGAEVGSGDLLVGKVTPKGETELTAEEKLIRAIFKEKAREVRDTSLKVPHGEGGVVIDVKTFSRENGDDLPPGVNDLVRVFVAKKRKISEGDKLAGRHGNKGVISKIVDEQDMPFLEDGTPVDVILNPLGVPSRMNVGQILETHLGWVAAQGWYDDGSEAYKQSQDNGGKVYVATPVFDGASVEDVDNALVSWQDSHKGRIRMAIDKSAVAGRRATGKFTLFNGRTGEPFEEQVTVGYMYILKLLHLVDDKIHARSTGPYSLVTQQPLGGKAQFGGQRFGEMEVWALEAYGAAYTLQEMLTIKSDDTVGRVKAYEAIVKGENIAEPSIPESFKVLLKEMQSLALDVNVVSEEGQRAEMRDEDDDLLRAAEELGIDLSGVRAGEVPTADDEATAETAEPVAEDEDGAEETDAAEPEDIDVEADADIDMGDIEIPEEDPEEAEA
;
A
#
# COMPACT_ATOMS: atom_id res chain seq x y z
N THR A 1 11.22 -28.53 -29.36
CA THR A 1 11.10 -29.73 -30.23
C THR A 1 12.05 -29.63 -31.40
N HIS A 2 12.24 -30.74 -32.17
CA HIS A 2 13.00 -30.72 -33.42
C HIS A 2 12.37 -29.78 -34.44
N ASP A 3 11.04 -29.66 -34.41
CA ASP A 3 10.29 -28.78 -35.30
C ASP A 3 10.53 -27.29 -35.00
N ASP A 4 10.67 -26.90 -33.73
CA ASP A 4 11.00 -25.55 -33.33
C ASP A 4 12.40 -25.14 -33.78
N ILE A 5 13.38 -26.07 -33.67
CA ILE A 5 14.75 -25.85 -34.17
C ILE A 5 14.73 -25.70 -35.69
N TYR A 6 13.90 -26.52 -36.38
CA TYR A 6 13.78 -26.44 -37.84
C TYR A 6 13.12 -25.11 -38.27
N ALA A 7 12.10 -24.68 -37.57
CA ALA A 7 11.45 -23.39 -37.79
C ALA A 7 12.44 -22.22 -37.57
N LEU A 8 13.18 -22.25 -36.49
CA LEU A 8 14.18 -21.23 -36.16
C LEU A 8 15.31 -21.17 -37.20
N VAL A 9 15.82 -22.30 -37.64
CA VAL A 9 16.85 -22.37 -38.71
C VAL A 9 16.27 -21.88 -40.03
N ARG A 10 15.00 -22.20 -40.36
CA ARG A 10 14.33 -21.72 -41.58
C ARG A 10 14.19 -20.20 -41.57
N GLU A 11 13.77 -19.62 -40.46
CA GLU A 11 13.67 -18.16 -40.32
C GLU A 11 15.05 -17.47 -40.39
N LEU A 12 16.05 -18.02 -39.74
CA LEU A 12 17.44 -17.50 -39.83
C LEU A 12 17.98 -17.53 -41.29
N VAL A 13 17.63 -18.55 -42.06
CA VAL A 13 18.02 -18.66 -43.48
C VAL A 13 17.23 -17.69 -44.35
N ASN A 14 15.99 -17.39 -44.00
CA ASN A 14 15.16 -16.42 -44.74
C ASN A 14 15.39 -14.98 -44.31
N LEU A 15 16.00 -14.71 -43.16
CA LEU A 15 16.25 -13.38 -42.60
C LEU A 15 17.01 -12.44 -43.59
N PRO A 16 18.05 -12.91 -44.33
CA PRO A 16 18.68 -12.07 -45.34
C PRO A 16 17.79 -11.63 -46.48
N LYS A 17 16.81 -12.49 -46.85
CA LYS A 17 15.82 -12.19 -47.86
C LYS A 17 14.78 -11.19 -47.37
N LEU A 18 14.32 -11.35 -46.12
CA LEU A 18 13.42 -10.42 -45.43
C LEU A 18 14.08 -9.03 -45.24
N LEU A 19 15.36 -9.00 -44.99
CA LEU A 19 16.14 -7.75 -44.84
C LEU A 19 16.61 -7.14 -46.18
N GLY A 20 16.20 -7.73 -47.33
CA GLY A 20 16.53 -7.20 -48.64
C GLY A 20 18.03 -7.30 -49.02
N ILE A 21 18.78 -8.18 -48.36
CA ILE A 21 20.21 -8.40 -48.64
C ILE A 21 20.30 -9.22 -49.94
N PRO A 22 20.99 -8.73 -51.00
CA PRO A 22 21.10 -9.44 -52.28
C PRO A 22 21.85 -10.76 -52.11
N GLU A 23 21.38 -11.84 -52.79
CA GLU A 23 21.95 -13.21 -52.76
C GLU A 23 23.42 -13.29 -53.24
N ASP A 24 23.97 -12.27 -53.86
CA ASP A 24 25.29 -12.25 -54.51
C ASP A 24 26.41 -11.61 -53.68
N GLY A 25 26.32 -11.58 -52.40
CA GLY A 25 27.44 -11.61 -51.45
C GLY A 25 28.53 -10.53 -51.47
N GLU A 26 28.46 -9.50 -52.27
CA GLU A 26 29.37 -8.34 -52.15
C GLU A 26 28.67 -7.14 -51.55
N VAL A 27 28.62 -7.10 -50.21
CA VAL A 27 28.22 -5.93 -49.46
C VAL A 27 29.43 -5.03 -49.30
N GLU A 28 29.59 -4.01 -50.15
CA GLU A 28 30.44 -2.88 -49.85
C GLU A 28 29.91 -2.21 -48.57
N ILE A 29 30.66 -2.30 -47.49
CA ILE A 29 30.34 -1.63 -46.21
C ILE A 29 30.55 -0.13 -46.47
N LYS A 30 29.54 0.55 -46.98
CA LYS A 30 29.43 2.00 -47.03
C LYS A 30 28.31 2.44 -46.14
N ASP A 31 28.68 3.07 -45.03
CA ASP A 31 27.86 3.88 -44.11
C ASP A 31 26.40 3.43 -43.94
N TYR A 32 26.18 2.33 -43.22
CA TYR A 32 24.88 1.78 -42.87
C TYR A 32 23.98 2.74 -42.06
N ALA A 33 24.52 3.77 -41.41
CA ALA A 33 23.78 4.74 -40.66
C ALA A 33 22.97 5.75 -41.50
N ALA A 34 23.36 6.02 -42.72
CA ALA A 34 22.69 7.03 -43.58
C ALA A 34 21.66 6.42 -44.56
N GLU A 35 21.85 5.17 -44.99
CA GLU A 35 20.93 4.50 -45.91
C GLU A 35 19.79 3.79 -45.19
N ALA A 36 19.96 3.38 -43.93
CA ALA A 36 18.91 2.72 -43.11
C ALA A 36 17.67 3.61 -42.86
N VAL A 37 17.84 4.95 -43.05
CA VAL A 37 16.72 5.91 -42.87
C VAL A 37 15.86 6.06 -44.13
N SER A 38 16.28 5.57 -45.28
CA SER A 38 15.61 5.83 -46.57
C SER A 38 14.98 4.60 -47.26
N MET A 39 15.13 3.41 -46.72
CA MET A 39 14.44 2.23 -47.24
C MET A 39 13.04 2.12 -46.69
N PRO A 40 11.98 1.86 -47.55
CA PRO A 40 10.69 1.53 -47.03
C PRO A 40 10.83 0.19 -46.30
N ARG A 41 10.70 0.21 -44.98
CA ARG A 41 10.67 -0.99 -44.14
C ARG A 41 9.43 -1.78 -44.47
N GLU A 42 9.61 -3.01 -44.85
CA GLU A 42 8.44 -3.94 -44.90
C GLU A 42 7.87 -4.14 -43.48
N PRO A 43 6.53 -4.17 -43.35
CA PRO A 43 5.87 -4.23 -42.03
C PRO A 43 6.37 -5.34 -41.11
N VAL A 44 6.80 -6.46 -41.66
CA VAL A 44 7.29 -7.64 -40.93
C VAL A 44 8.69 -7.41 -40.31
N ALA A 45 9.50 -6.50 -40.85
CA ALA A 45 10.82 -6.18 -40.30
C ALA A 45 10.74 -5.16 -39.15
N GLU A 46 9.67 -4.38 -39.06
CA GLU A 46 9.52 -3.35 -38.03
C GLU A 46 9.32 -3.95 -36.62
N HIS A 47 8.76 -5.16 -36.52
CA HIS A 47 8.41 -5.75 -35.21
C HIS A 47 9.48 -6.69 -34.63
N LEU A 48 10.48 -7.07 -35.38
CA LEU A 48 11.51 -8.02 -34.90
C LEU A 48 12.35 -7.47 -33.74
N ASP A 49 12.53 -6.15 -33.68
CA ASP A 49 13.35 -5.48 -32.69
C ASP A 49 12.54 -4.66 -31.66
N GLU A 50 11.22 -4.73 -31.70
CA GLU A 50 10.35 -4.05 -30.72
C GLU A 50 10.21 -4.89 -29.45
N TYR A 51 10.98 -4.54 -28.41
CA TYR A 51 10.94 -5.22 -27.11
C TYR A 51 9.64 -4.96 -26.34
N GLU A 52 8.96 -3.86 -26.65
CA GLU A 52 7.71 -3.45 -26.02
C GLU A 52 6.47 -4.17 -26.58
N HIS A 53 6.60 -4.74 -27.78
CA HIS A 53 5.53 -5.45 -28.45
C HIS A 53 5.12 -6.72 -27.70
N PHE A 54 3.81 -6.91 -27.39
CA PHE A 54 3.31 -8.08 -26.64
C PHE A 54 3.46 -9.42 -27.38
N GLY A 55 3.71 -9.40 -28.68
CA GLY A 55 4.13 -10.56 -29.44
C GLY A 55 5.53 -11.09 -29.07
N ASN A 56 6.40 -10.18 -28.58
CA ASN A 56 7.77 -10.47 -28.15
C ASN A 56 7.91 -10.55 -26.62
N ARG A 57 6.85 -10.22 -25.89
CA ARG A 57 6.79 -10.16 -24.44
C ARG A 57 5.85 -11.23 -23.91
N ARG A 58 6.38 -12.25 -23.29
CA ARG A 58 5.54 -13.28 -22.68
C ARG A 58 5.60 -13.19 -21.15
N LEU A 59 4.57 -13.67 -20.50
CA LEU A 59 4.49 -13.78 -19.06
C LEU A 59 5.07 -15.11 -18.59
N ARG A 60 5.81 -15.06 -17.51
CA ARG A 60 6.21 -16.22 -16.73
C ARG A 60 5.23 -16.35 -15.56
N THR A 61 4.36 -17.32 -15.61
CA THR A 61 3.39 -17.60 -14.55
C THR A 61 4.06 -18.23 -13.33
N VAL A 62 3.36 -18.24 -12.19
CA VAL A 62 3.89 -18.81 -10.94
C VAL A 62 4.29 -20.28 -11.10
N GLY A 63 3.56 -21.06 -11.90
CA GLY A 63 3.90 -22.47 -12.18
C GLY A 63 5.27 -22.63 -12.82
N GLU A 64 5.63 -21.78 -13.79
CA GLU A 64 6.94 -21.79 -14.43
C GLU A 64 8.07 -21.42 -13.46
N LEU A 65 7.84 -20.40 -12.60
CA LEU A 65 8.82 -19.98 -11.61
C LEU A 65 9.08 -21.05 -10.54
N ILE A 66 8.01 -21.70 -10.06
CA ILE A 66 8.12 -22.81 -9.11
C ILE A 66 8.81 -24.02 -9.77
N GLN A 67 8.49 -24.32 -11.03
CA GLN A 67 9.16 -25.39 -11.76
C GLN A 67 10.67 -25.16 -11.85
N GLU A 68 11.11 -23.94 -12.06
CA GLU A 68 12.53 -23.62 -12.11
C GLU A 68 13.22 -23.82 -10.76
N ALA A 69 12.60 -23.34 -9.67
CA ALA A 69 13.09 -23.56 -8.30
C ALA A 69 13.14 -25.06 -7.95
N PHE A 70 12.10 -25.80 -8.31
CA PHE A 70 12.04 -27.25 -8.13
C PHE A 70 13.13 -27.97 -8.91
N ARG A 71 13.38 -27.56 -10.16
CA ARG A 71 14.46 -28.12 -11.01
C ARG A 71 15.83 -27.92 -10.36
N ILE A 72 16.10 -26.72 -9.83
CA ILE A 72 17.35 -26.44 -9.09
C ILE A 72 17.48 -27.35 -7.87
N GLY A 73 16.38 -27.54 -7.13
CA GLY A 73 16.31 -28.46 -6.01
C GLY A 73 16.63 -29.91 -6.39
N LEU A 74 16.10 -30.38 -7.53
CA LEU A 74 16.38 -31.69 -8.06
C LEU A 74 17.85 -31.87 -8.49
N TYR A 75 18.45 -30.87 -9.12
CA TYR A 75 19.89 -30.92 -9.46
C TYR A 75 20.78 -30.98 -8.21
N ARG A 76 20.42 -30.20 -7.18
CA ARG A 76 21.12 -30.27 -5.88
C ARG A 76 20.97 -31.65 -5.24
N MET A 77 19.79 -32.24 -5.28
CA MET A 77 19.49 -33.60 -4.80
C MET A 77 20.25 -34.66 -5.60
N GLU A 78 20.26 -34.56 -6.92
CA GLU A 78 21.01 -35.49 -7.80
C GLU A 78 22.51 -35.50 -7.43
N ARG A 79 23.10 -34.33 -7.18
CA ARG A 79 24.50 -34.23 -6.77
C ARG A 79 24.74 -34.93 -5.44
N VAL A 80 23.89 -34.75 -4.45
CA VAL A 80 23.98 -35.41 -3.15
C VAL A 80 23.80 -36.94 -3.28
N VAL A 81 22.85 -37.38 -4.09
CA VAL A 81 22.63 -38.81 -4.38
C VAL A 81 23.87 -39.42 -5.03
N ARG A 82 24.48 -38.74 -6.00
CA ARG A 82 25.70 -39.23 -6.69
C ARG A 82 26.88 -39.33 -5.74
N GLU A 83 27.04 -38.38 -4.83
CA GLU A 83 28.06 -38.37 -3.79
C GLU A 83 27.86 -39.53 -2.81
N ARG A 84 26.63 -39.75 -2.31
CA ARG A 84 26.31 -40.85 -1.40
C ARG A 84 26.52 -42.20 -2.02
N LEU A 85 26.15 -42.39 -3.31
CA LEU A 85 26.40 -43.62 -4.04
C LEU A 85 27.90 -43.97 -4.13
N THR A 86 28.77 -42.97 -4.02
CA THR A 86 30.22 -43.18 -4.08
C THR A 86 30.83 -43.43 -2.69
N THR A 87 30.17 -42.95 -1.61
CA THR A 87 30.72 -42.99 -0.25
C THR A 87 30.11 -44.05 0.65
N GLU A 88 28.89 -44.56 0.33
CA GLU A 88 28.19 -45.52 1.15
C GLU A 88 28.57 -46.96 0.77
N ASP A 89 28.57 -47.86 1.75
CA ASP A 89 28.85 -49.30 1.57
C ASP A 89 27.69 -49.98 0.80
N GLU A 90 28.02 -50.83 -0.16
CA GLU A 90 27.04 -51.51 -1.06
C GLU A 90 25.93 -52.26 -0.31
N ASP A 91 26.22 -52.77 0.90
CA ASP A 91 25.26 -53.54 1.71
C ASP A 91 24.17 -52.70 2.41
N THR A 92 24.37 -51.37 2.53
CA THR A 92 23.46 -50.44 3.22
C THR A 92 22.63 -49.58 2.28
N ILE A 93 22.87 -49.69 0.99
CA ILE A 93 22.20 -48.87 -0.04
C ILE A 93 20.72 -49.20 -0.17
N THR A 94 19.85 -48.27 0.26
CA THR A 94 18.41 -48.29 -0.02
C THR A 94 17.97 -46.96 -0.62
N PRO A 95 16.91 -46.92 -1.39
CA PRO A 95 16.39 -45.64 -1.92
C PRO A 95 16.13 -44.59 -0.82
N GLN A 96 15.79 -45.00 0.38
CA GLN A 96 15.49 -44.12 1.52
C GLN A 96 16.76 -43.56 2.16
N THR A 97 17.88 -44.28 2.15
CA THR A 97 19.16 -43.80 2.68
C THR A 97 19.87 -42.84 1.72
N ILE A 98 19.69 -43.07 0.41
CA ILE A 98 20.40 -42.29 -0.62
C ILE A 98 19.61 -41.03 -0.99
N VAL A 99 18.27 -41.11 -1.13
CA VAL A 99 17.46 -39.99 -1.58
C VAL A 99 17.18 -39.05 -0.39
N ASN A 100 17.75 -37.86 -0.44
CA ASN A 100 17.49 -36.80 0.53
C ASN A 100 16.62 -35.70 -0.11
N ILE A 101 15.41 -35.50 0.40
CA ILE A 101 14.46 -34.50 -0.10
C ILE A 101 14.77 -33.09 0.39
N ARG A 102 15.65 -32.92 1.40
CA ARG A 102 15.96 -31.62 2.00
C ARG A 102 16.41 -30.56 0.98
N PRO A 103 17.28 -30.84 -0.01
CA PRO A 103 17.64 -29.83 -1.01
C PRO A 103 16.49 -29.30 -1.83
N VAL A 104 15.50 -30.14 -2.15
CA VAL A 104 14.28 -29.71 -2.87
C VAL A 104 13.40 -28.83 -2.00
N VAL A 105 13.19 -29.25 -0.77
CA VAL A 105 12.43 -28.47 0.23
C VAL A 105 13.10 -27.13 0.49
N ALA A 106 14.44 -27.11 0.62
CA ALA A 106 15.20 -25.89 0.81
C ALA A 106 15.07 -24.93 -0.38
N ALA A 107 15.18 -25.44 -1.62
CA ALA A 107 15.03 -24.60 -2.82
C ALA A 107 13.63 -24.01 -2.95
N LEU A 108 12.57 -24.74 -2.59
CA LEU A 108 11.21 -24.21 -2.58
C LEU A 108 10.99 -23.20 -1.46
N LYS A 109 11.51 -23.45 -0.26
CA LYS A 109 11.47 -22.49 0.84
C LYS A 109 12.24 -21.19 0.50
N GLU A 110 13.40 -21.32 -0.13
CA GLU A 110 14.19 -20.20 -0.64
C GLU A 110 13.39 -19.37 -1.63
N PHE A 111 12.70 -19.99 -2.59
CA PHE A 111 11.86 -19.30 -3.55
C PHE A 111 10.73 -18.52 -2.87
N PHE A 112 9.94 -19.17 -2.00
CA PHE A 112 8.82 -18.50 -1.33
C PHE A 112 9.24 -17.46 -0.28
N GLY A 113 10.43 -17.56 0.28
CA GLY A 113 10.94 -16.66 1.32
C GLY A 113 11.78 -15.48 0.82
N SER A 114 12.46 -15.64 -0.33
CA SER A 114 13.43 -14.64 -0.79
C SER A 114 13.22 -14.14 -2.23
N SER A 115 12.27 -14.70 -2.97
CA SER A 115 11.97 -14.23 -4.34
C SER A 115 11.26 -12.87 -4.30
N GLN A 116 11.72 -11.92 -5.11
CA GLN A 116 11.08 -10.61 -5.28
C GLN A 116 9.63 -10.70 -5.79
N LEU A 117 9.26 -11.78 -6.47
CA LEU A 117 7.90 -11.99 -6.99
C LEU A 117 6.97 -12.70 -5.98
N SER A 118 7.53 -13.29 -4.92
CA SER A 118 6.76 -13.82 -3.80
C SER A 118 6.59 -12.70 -2.77
N GLN A 119 5.42 -12.06 -2.75
CA GLN A 119 5.14 -10.86 -1.96
C GLN A 119 4.06 -11.14 -0.93
N PHE A 120 4.10 -10.37 0.15
CA PHE A 120 3.03 -10.34 1.13
C PHE A 120 1.76 -9.78 0.48
N MET A 121 0.64 -10.53 0.55
CA MET A 121 -0.58 -10.14 -0.14
C MET A 121 -1.18 -8.86 0.43
N ASP A 122 -1.49 -7.91 -0.44
CA ASP A 122 -2.27 -6.74 -0.07
C ASP A 122 -3.73 -7.15 0.22
N GLN A 123 -4.13 -7.02 1.46
CA GLN A 123 -5.45 -7.37 2.00
C GLN A 123 -6.16 -6.20 2.66
N THR A 124 -5.82 -4.98 2.31
CA THR A 124 -6.47 -3.77 2.84
C THR A 124 -7.98 -3.84 2.63
N ASN A 125 -8.40 -4.25 1.44
CA ASN A 125 -9.77 -4.57 1.08
C ASN A 125 -9.79 -5.69 0.03
N SER A 126 -10.96 -6.17 -0.33
CA SER A 126 -11.11 -7.27 -1.30
C SER A 126 -10.59 -6.90 -2.70
N LEU A 127 -10.76 -5.65 -3.13
CA LEU A 127 -10.23 -5.17 -4.41
C LEU A 127 -8.70 -5.18 -4.44
N ALA A 128 -8.04 -4.78 -3.36
CA ALA A 128 -6.59 -4.78 -3.25
C ALA A 128 -6.00 -6.19 -3.46
N GLY A 129 -6.60 -7.21 -2.84
CA GLY A 129 -6.21 -8.60 -3.04
C GLY A 129 -6.40 -9.08 -4.47
N LEU A 130 -7.51 -8.72 -5.13
CA LEU A 130 -7.79 -9.08 -6.51
C LEU A 130 -6.78 -8.45 -7.48
N THR A 131 -6.53 -7.16 -7.35
CA THR A 131 -5.60 -6.42 -8.21
C THR A 131 -4.16 -6.87 -8.01
N HIS A 132 -3.76 -7.21 -6.78
CA HIS A 132 -2.43 -7.74 -6.49
C HIS A 132 -2.15 -9.06 -7.23
N ARG A 133 -3.13 -9.98 -7.27
CA ARG A 133 -3.01 -11.25 -8.00
C ARG A 133 -2.97 -11.09 -9.52
N ARG A 134 -3.48 -9.98 -10.04
CA ARG A 134 -3.51 -9.65 -11.49
C ARG A 134 -2.37 -8.72 -11.92
N ARG A 135 -1.37 -8.54 -11.08
CA ARG A 135 -0.24 -7.63 -11.33
C ARG A 135 0.79 -8.27 -12.26
N LEU A 136 1.26 -7.48 -13.23
CA LEU A 136 2.29 -7.83 -14.18
C LEU A 136 3.55 -7.05 -13.83
N SER A 137 4.64 -7.75 -13.49
CA SER A 137 5.90 -7.11 -13.13
C SER A 137 6.97 -7.38 -14.18
N ALA A 138 7.68 -6.34 -14.60
CA ALA A 138 8.88 -6.47 -15.43
C ALA A 138 10.14 -6.75 -14.61
N LEU A 139 10.05 -6.69 -13.29
CA LEU A 139 11.13 -6.88 -12.32
C LEU A 139 11.24 -8.36 -11.90
N GLY A 140 12.33 -8.71 -11.25
CA GLY A 140 12.54 -10.02 -10.64
C GLY A 140 13.47 -10.93 -11.42
N ALA A 141 13.42 -12.23 -11.12
CA ALA A 141 14.31 -13.23 -11.73
C ALA A 141 14.11 -13.31 -13.26
N GLY A 142 15.18 -13.04 -14.01
CA GLY A 142 15.15 -13.00 -15.48
C GLY A 142 14.53 -11.73 -16.07
N GLY A 143 14.15 -10.76 -15.23
CA GLY A 143 13.59 -9.46 -15.62
C GLY A 143 14.59 -8.31 -15.53
N LEU A 144 14.05 -7.08 -15.52
CA LEU A 144 14.81 -5.84 -15.45
C LEU A 144 15.11 -5.45 -13.99
N THR A 145 16.11 -4.58 -13.82
CA THR A 145 16.32 -3.86 -12.56
C THR A 145 15.86 -2.40 -12.72
N ARG A 146 15.36 -1.78 -11.65
CA ARG A 146 14.82 -0.41 -11.66
C ARG A 146 15.79 0.59 -12.29
N GLU A 147 17.06 0.51 -11.93
CA GLU A 147 18.13 1.44 -12.35
C GLU A 147 18.53 1.24 -13.82
N ARG A 148 18.31 0.04 -14.37
CA ARG A 148 18.69 -0.31 -15.74
C ARG A 148 17.53 -0.30 -16.73
N ALA A 149 16.33 -0.03 -16.24
CA ALA A 149 15.14 0.03 -17.09
C ALA A 149 15.12 1.37 -17.86
N PRO A 150 15.26 1.37 -19.20
CA PRO A 150 15.13 2.57 -20.00
C PRO A 150 13.69 3.09 -20.02
N ILE A 151 13.51 4.35 -20.49
CA ILE A 151 12.17 4.98 -20.53
C ILE A 151 11.23 4.24 -21.47
N GLU A 152 11.74 3.70 -22.57
CA GLU A 152 10.96 3.00 -23.60
C GLU A 152 10.15 1.81 -23.05
N VAL A 153 10.73 1.04 -22.09
CA VAL A 153 10.02 -0.09 -21.47
C VAL A 153 8.93 0.33 -20.50
N ARG A 154 8.90 1.62 -20.12
CA ARG A 154 7.87 2.20 -19.22
C ARG A 154 6.71 2.81 -20.00
N ASP A 155 6.85 3.00 -21.31
CA ASP A 155 5.84 3.60 -22.17
C ASP A 155 4.67 2.65 -22.45
N VAL A 156 3.56 3.23 -22.87
CA VAL A 156 2.38 2.49 -23.32
C VAL A 156 2.49 2.22 -24.81
N HIS A 157 2.55 0.95 -25.18
CA HIS A 157 2.60 0.53 -26.57
C HIS A 157 1.19 0.20 -27.12
N PRO A 158 0.89 0.37 -28.40
CA PRO A 158 -0.43 0.03 -28.98
C PRO A 158 -0.86 -1.41 -28.73
N THR A 159 0.06 -2.37 -28.64
CA THR A 159 -0.24 -3.77 -28.33
C THR A 159 -0.68 -4.02 -26.88
N HIS A 160 -0.60 -3.01 -26.01
CA HIS A 160 -1.16 -3.08 -24.64
C HIS A 160 -2.68 -3.09 -24.64
N TYR A 161 -3.31 -2.66 -25.74
CA TYR A 161 -4.76 -2.61 -25.87
C TYR A 161 -5.41 -3.96 -25.55
N GLY A 162 -6.34 -3.97 -24.58
CA GLY A 162 -7.02 -5.17 -24.13
C GLY A 162 -6.16 -6.19 -23.38
N ARG A 163 -4.85 -5.94 -23.18
CA ARG A 163 -3.90 -6.84 -22.50
C ARG A 163 -3.42 -6.29 -21.17
N MET A 164 -2.92 -5.07 -21.17
CA MET A 164 -2.40 -4.41 -19.98
C MET A 164 -3.03 -3.04 -19.84
N CYS A 165 -3.55 -2.73 -18.67
CA CYS A 165 -4.18 -1.44 -18.39
C CYS A 165 -3.14 -0.31 -18.51
N PRO A 166 -3.41 0.74 -19.30
CA PRO A 166 -2.49 1.86 -19.47
C PRO A 166 -2.48 2.84 -18.30
N ILE A 167 -3.45 2.75 -17.40
CA ILE A 167 -3.67 3.69 -16.30
C ILE A 167 -3.19 3.14 -14.97
N GLU A 168 -3.52 1.89 -14.63
CA GLU A 168 -3.15 1.31 -13.34
C GLU A 168 -1.67 0.91 -13.32
N THR A 169 -0.84 1.79 -12.78
CA THR A 169 0.59 1.58 -12.54
C THR A 169 0.99 2.29 -11.25
N PRO A 170 2.02 1.88 -10.51
CA PRO A 170 2.53 2.62 -9.37
C PRO A 170 3.02 4.02 -9.76
N GLU A 171 2.90 4.96 -8.84
CA GLU A 171 3.57 6.26 -8.91
C GLU A 171 5.00 6.08 -8.37
N GLY A 172 5.99 6.75 -8.94
CA GLY A 172 7.38 6.72 -8.48
C GLY A 172 8.33 5.84 -9.30
N PRO A 173 9.38 5.25 -8.71
CA PRO A 173 10.46 4.56 -9.43
C PRO A 173 10.01 3.36 -10.26
N ASN A 174 8.90 2.74 -9.91
CA ASN A 174 8.34 1.56 -10.57
C ASN A 174 7.32 1.87 -11.67
N ILE A 175 7.11 3.14 -12.01
CA ILE A 175 6.15 3.54 -13.04
C ILE A 175 6.43 2.81 -14.35
N GLY A 176 5.40 2.25 -14.97
CA GLY A 176 5.49 1.51 -16.22
C GLY A 176 6.15 0.12 -16.15
N LEU A 177 6.90 -0.18 -15.07
CA LEU A 177 7.52 -1.51 -14.86
C LEU A 177 6.55 -2.51 -14.22
N ILE A 178 5.59 -2.01 -13.48
CA ILE A 178 4.53 -2.81 -12.87
C ILE A 178 3.20 -2.31 -13.44
N GLY A 179 2.44 -3.21 -14.02
CA GLY A 179 1.13 -2.93 -14.57
C GLY A 179 0.11 -3.97 -14.12
N SER A 180 -1.13 -3.77 -14.53
CA SER A 180 -2.23 -4.69 -14.22
C SER A 180 -2.80 -5.31 -15.48
N LEU A 181 -3.17 -6.57 -15.40
CA LEU A 181 -3.85 -7.30 -16.47
C LEU A 181 -5.23 -6.67 -16.72
N SER A 182 -5.58 -6.43 -17.98
CA SER A 182 -6.89 -5.91 -18.35
C SER A 182 -8.00 -6.89 -17.99
N SER A 183 -9.23 -6.37 -17.83
CA SER A 183 -10.38 -7.12 -17.30
C SER A 183 -10.73 -8.39 -18.10
N TYR A 184 -10.65 -8.33 -19.42
CA TYR A 184 -11.00 -9.44 -20.33
C TYR A 184 -9.77 -10.24 -20.82
N ALA A 185 -8.56 -9.80 -20.49
CA ALA A 185 -7.34 -10.45 -20.93
C ALA A 185 -7.14 -11.84 -20.30
N GLN A 186 -6.60 -12.76 -21.08
CA GLN A 186 -6.25 -14.10 -20.68
C GLN A 186 -4.79 -14.40 -21.03
N VAL A 187 -4.20 -15.38 -20.37
CA VAL A 187 -2.85 -15.85 -20.65
C VAL A 187 -2.94 -17.18 -21.39
N SER A 188 -2.30 -17.25 -22.55
CA SER A 188 -2.25 -18.49 -23.35
C SER A 188 -1.37 -19.55 -22.69
N GLU A 189 -1.45 -20.80 -23.17
CA GLU A 189 -0.59 -21.91 -22.71
C GLU A 189 0.91 -21.61 -22.88
N HIS A 190 1.27 -20.72 -23.81
CA HIS A 190 2.64 -20.31 -24.10
C HIS A 190 3.09 -19.06 -23.32
N GLY A 191 2.20 -18.46 -22.52
CA GLY A 191 2.49 -17.28 -21.71
C GLY A 191 2.24 -15.94 -22.40
N PHE A 192 1.67 -15.91 -23.62
CA PHE A 192 1.28 -14.67 -24.27
C PHE A 192 -0.07 -14.18 -23.77
N VAL A 193 -0.21 -12.88 -23.63
CA VAL A 193 -1.48 -12.26 -23.21
C VAL A 193 -2.37 -12.13 -24.43
N THR A 194 -3.57 -12.71 -24.36
CA THR A 194 -4.58 -12.68 -25.42
C THR A 194 -5.77 -11.82 -24.99
N THR A 195 -6.45 -11.25 -25.97
CA THR A 195 -7.66 -10.46 -25.75
C THR A 195 -8.80 -10.98 -26.64
N PRO A 196 -10.06 -10.93 -26.17
CA PRO A 196 -11.19 -11.44 -26.93
C PRO A 196 -11.68 -10.45 -27.97
N TYR A 197 -12.06 -10.96 -29.15
CA TYR A 197 -12.70 -10.23 -30.23
C TYR A 197 -13.88 -10.99 -30.79
N ARG A 198 -14.93 -10.29 -31.20
CA ARG A 198 -16.04 -10.88 -31.98
C ARG A 198 -15.67 -10.95 -33.44
N VAL A 199 -15.98 -12.06 -34.09
CA VAL A 199 -15.76 -12.21 -35.52
C VAL A 199 -16.84 -11.47 -36.28
N VAL A 200 -16.44 -10.74 -37.33
CA VAL A 200 -17.33 -10.05 -38.25
C VAL A 200 -17.26 -10.77 -39.61
N ASP A 201 -18.37 -11.25 -40.10
CA ASP A 201 -18.48 -11.91 -41.40
C ASP A 201 -19.38 -11.08 -42.34
N ASP A 202 -18.81 -10.60 -43.43
CA ASP A 202 -19.48 -9.75 -44.44
C ASP A 202 -20.32 -8.59 -43.84
N GLY A 203 -19.72 -7.92 -42.83
CA GLY A 203 -20.36 -6.79 -42.12
C GLY A 203 -21.42 -7.18 -41.12
N THR A 204 -21.53 -8.47 -40.76
CA THR A 204 -22.42 -8.97 -39.73
C THR A 204 -21.60 -9.48 -38.55
N VAL A 205 -21.84 -8.94 -37.36
CA VAL A 205 -21.16 -9.38 -36.11
C VAL A 205 -21.74 -10.73 -35.69
N THR A 206 -20.84 -11.73 -35.48
CA THR A 206 -21.22 -13.06 -35.01
C THR A 206 -21.11 -13.19 -33.51
N ASP A 207 -21.68 -14.24 -32.93
CA ASP A 207 -21.52 -14.55 -31.50
C ASP A 207 -20.25 -15.31 -31.22
N GLU A 208 -19.42 -15.59 -32.24
CA GLU A 208 -18.13 -16.26 -32.09
C GLU A 208 -17.10 -15.29 -31.54
N VAL A 209 -16.46 -15.69 -30.44
CA VAL A 209 -15.41 -14.89 -29.77
C VAL A 209 -14.08 -15.62 -29.93
N LEU A 210 -13.10 -14.95 -30.48
CA LEU A 210 -11.73 -15.45 -30.62
C LEU A 210 -10.81 -14.70 -29.67
N HIS A 211 -9.97 -15.45 -28.96
CA HIS A 211 -8.87 -14.89 -28.14
C HIS A 211 -7.61 -14.87 -29.00
N LEU A 212 -7.13 -13.65 -29.29
CA LEU A 212 -5.99 -13.45 -30.19
C LEU A 212 -4.81 -12.86 -29.41
N ASP A 213 -3.61 -13.30 -29.74
CA ASP A 213 -2.39 -12.65 -29.30
C ASP A 213 -2.07 -11.41 -30.19
N ALA A 214 -1.06 -10.64 -29.81
CA ALA A 214 -0.73 -9.40 -30.52
C ALA A 214 -0.26 -9.67 -31.97
N THR A 215 0.41 -10.76 -32.22
CA THR A 215 0.91 -11.13 -33.56
C THR A 215 -0.24 -11.53 -34.51
N GLN A 216 -1.24 -12.24 -33.98
CA GLN A 216 -2.41 -12.64 -34.77
C GLN A 216 -3.35 -11.47 -35.08
N GLU A 217 -3.23 -10.37 -34.31
CA GLU A 217 -4.04 -9.15 -34.48
C GLU A 217 -3.48 -8.21 -35.55
N GLU A 218 -2.18 -8.29 -35.88
CA GLU A 218 -1.46 -7.34 -36.72
C GLU A 218 -2.07 -7.09 -38.10
N GLU A 219 -2.57 -8.11 -38.74
CA GLU A 219 -3.08 -8.04 -40.10
C GLU A 219 -4.58 -7.76 -40.18
N ARG A 220 -5.27 -7.51 -39.04
CA ARG A 220 -6.72 -7.46 -38.97
C ARG A 220 -7.25 -6.05 -38.71
N LEU A 221 -8.39 -5.76 -39.32
CA LEU A 221 -9.13 -4.52 -39.14
C LEU A 221 -10.17 -4.71 -38.03
N ILE A 222 -10.02 -3.97 -36.93
CA ILE A 222 -10.82 -4.16 -35.72
C ILE A 222 -11.72 -2.96 -35.50
N ALA A 223 -13.03 -3.16 -35.49
CA ALA A 223 -14.02 -2.15 -35.19
C ALA A 223 -14.16 -1.92 -33.68
N GLN A 224 -14.50 -0.71 -33.27
CA GLN A 224 -14.75 -0.36 -31.88
C GLN A 224 -16.04 -0.97 -31.34
N ALA A 225 -16.08 -1.35 -30.05
CA ALA A 225 -17.25 -1.98 -29.43
C ALA A 225 -18.52 -1.11 -29.42
N ASN A 226 -18.38 0.23 -29.38
CA ASN A 226 -19.47 1.18 -29.33
C ASN A 226 -20.03 1.56 -30.73
N HIS A 227 -19.49 0.94 -31.82
CA HIS A 227 -20.07 1.17 -33.14
C HIS A 227 -21.52 0.65 -33.20
N PRO A 228 -22.50 1.43 -33.73
CA PRO A 228 -23.90 1.06 -33.72
C PRO A 228 -24.17 -0.19 -34.58
N ILE A 229 -24.79 -1.19 -33.95
CA ILE A 229 -25.20 -2.45 -34.59
C ILE A 229 -26.71 -2.46 -34.72
N ASP A 230 -27.24 -3.14 -35.71
CA ASP A 230 -28.66 -3.44 -35.79
C ASP A 230 -28.95 -4.69 -34.94
N GLU A 231 -29.67 -4.51 -33.83
CA GLU A 231 -29.97 -5.57 -32.85
C GLU A 231 -30.69 -6.80 -33.46
N LYS A 232 -31.38 -6.63 -34.57
CA LYS A 232 -32.16 -7.72 -35.21
C LYS A 232 -31.36 -8.51 -36.21
N THR A 233 -30.42 -7.86 -36.93
CA THR A 233 -29.69 -8.47 -38.02
C THR A 233 -28.22 -8.66 -37.72
N GLY A 234 -27.70 -8.11 -36.62
CA GLY A 234 -26.28 -8.13 -36.25
C GLY A 234 -25.38 -7.31 -37.17
N LYS A 235 -25.96 -6.51 -38.11
CA LYS A 235 -25.18 -5.76 -39.09
C LYS A 235 -24.66 -4.43 -38.52
N LEU A 236 -23.44 -4.09 -38.90
CA LEU A 236 -22.86 -2.77 -38.62
C LEU A 236 -23.63 -1.70 -39.37
N LYS A 237 -24.05 -0.64 -38.68
CA LYS A 237 -24.79 0.49 -39.25
C LYS A 237 -23.81 1.52 -39.82
N GLY A 238 -24.23 2.16 -40.93
CA GLY A 238 -23.48 3.24 -41.58
C GLY A 238 -22.77 2.81 -42.86
N PRO A 239 -22.35 3.77 -43.68
CA PRO A 239 -21.60 3.51 -44.91
C PRO A 239 -20.13 3.13 -44.61
N ASP A 240 -19.59 3.68 -43.55
CA ASP A 240 -18.18 3.55 -43.16
C ASP A 240 -18.07 3.24 -41.67
N VAL A 241 -17.10 2.41 -41.33
CA VAL A 241 -16.74 2.00 -39.94
C VAL A 241 -15.33 2.46 -39.66
N ILE A 242 -15.11 3.05 -38.50
CA ILE A 242 -13.76 3.39 -38.00
C ILE A 242 -13.16 2.13 -37.39
N CYS A 243 -12.08 1.66 -38.00
CA CYS A 243 -11.32 0.51 -37.53
C CYS A 243 -9.95 0.94 -37.05
N ARG A 244 -9.45 0.19 -36.09
CA ARG A 244 -8.10 0.27 -35.55
C ARG A 244 -7.23 -0.74 -36.28
N THR A 245 -5.99 -0.32 -36.60
CA THR A 245 -4.89 -1.22 -36.97
C THR A 245 -3.90 -1.33 -35.81
N LEU A 246 -3.11 -2.36 -35.77
CA LEU A 246 -2.13 -2.55 -34.69
C LEU A 246 -1.07 -1.42 -34.65
N ALA A 247 -0.73 -0.82 -35.77
CA ALA A 247 0.13 0.36 -35.83
C ALA A 247 -0.43 1.60 -35.13
N GLY A 248 -1.58 1.47 -34.43
CA GLY A 248 -2.25 2.58 -33.73
C GLY A 248 -2.92 3.58 -34.64
N GLN A 249 -3.07 3.26 -35.92
CA GLN A 249 -3.75 4.11 -36.88
C GLN A 249 -5.23 3.78 -36.97
N TYR A 250 -6.03 4.82 -37.10
CA TYR A 250 -7.45 4.66 -37.34
C TYR A 250 -7.75 4.81 -38.83
N VAL A 251 -8.37 3.79 -39.41
CA VAL A 251 -8.71 3.75 -40.85
C VAL A 251 -10.21 3.65 -40.96
N THR A 252 -10.79 4.39 -41.89
CA THR A 252 -12.22 4.31 -42.20
C THR A 252 -12.41 3.32 -43.35
N VAL A 253 -13.16 2.24 -43.12
CA VAL A 253 -13.38 1.16 -44.07
C VAL A 253 -14.85 0.84 -44.20
N PRO A 254 -15.31 0.32 -45.34
CA PRO A 254 -16.69 -0.14 -45.47
C PRO A 254 -16.95 -1.36 -44.55
N PRO A 255 -18.18 -1.54 -44.06
CA PRO A 255 -18.53 -2.63 -43.12
C PRO A 255 -18.15 -4.04 -43.56
N LYS A 256 -17.97 -4.28 -44.85
CA LYS A 256 -17.64 -5.59 -45.42
C LYS A 256 -16.16 -5.99 -45.23
N ASP A 257 -15.30 -4.98 -45.08
CA ASP A 257 -13.86 -5.17 -44.96
C ASP A 257 -13.41 -5.25 -43.49
N VAL A 258 -14.34 -5.21 -42.54
CA VAL A 258 -14.11 -5.34 -41.11
C VAL A 258 -13.96 -6.82 -40.75
N ASP A 259 -12.84 -7.19 -40.13
CA ASP A 259 -12.56 -8.58 -39.75
C ASP A 259 -13.07 -8.91 -38.34
N LEU A 260 -12.87 -7.99 -37.40
CA LEU A 260 -13.11 -8.19 -35.97
C LEU A 260 -13.82 -6.98 -35.36
N MET A 261 -14.42 -7.17 -34.22
CA MET A 261 -14.98 -6.13 -33.38
C MET A 261 -14.63 -6.35 -31.93
N ASP A 262 -14.34 -5.29 -31.19
CA ASP A 262 -14.12 -5.35 -29.75
C ASP A 262 -15.37 -5.91 -29.04
N VAL A 263 -15.18 -6.67 -27.97
CA VAL A 263 -16.28 -7.27 -27.18
C VAL A 263 -16.97 -6.21 -26.32
N SER A 264 -16.18 -5.38 -25.64
CA SER A 264 -16.66 -4.32 -24.74
C SER A 264 -15.67 -3.16 -24.72
N PRO A 265 -16.12 -1.93 -24.50
CA PRO A 265 -15.23 -0.79 -24.27
C PRO A 265 -14.40 -0.95 -22.98
N GLU A 266 -14.87 -1.73 -22.02
CA GLU A 266 -14.20 -1.97 -20.73
C GLU A 266 -12.98 -2.89 -20.85
N GLN A 267 -12.79 -3.56 -21.99
CA GLN A 267 -11.69 -4.52 -22.15
C GLN A 267 -10.29 -3.91 -22.07
N ILE A 268 -10.15 -2.59 -22.21
CA ILE A 268 -8.87 -1.88 -22.12
C ILE A 268 -8.40 -1.76 -20.68
N TRP A 269 -9.34 -1.63 -19.74
CA TRP A 269 -9.08 -1.24 -18.37
C TRP A 269 -8.89 -2.42 -17.45
N SER A 270 -8.10 -2.21 -16.39
CA SER A 270 -8.06 -3.13 -15.25
C SER A 270 -9.36 -3.06 -14.45
N VAL A 271 -9.55 -4.01 -13.54
CA VAL A 271 -10.74 -4.07 -12.69
C VAL A 271 -10.90 -2.78 -11.85
N ALA A 272 -9.84 -2.31 -11.20
CA ALA A 272 -9.88 -1.10 -10.38
C ALA A 272 -10.20 0.15 -11.20
N THR A 273 -9.60 0.29 -12.38
CA THR A 273 -9.85 1.41 -13.30
C THR A 273 -11.26 1.38 -13.86
N ALA A 274 -11.78 0.20 -14.18
CA ALA A 274 -13.15 0.04 -14.70
C ALA A 274 -14.26 0.37 -13.68
N MET A 275 -13.92 0.55 -12.40
CA MET A 275 -14.87 0.98 -11.36
C MET A 275 -14.93 2.49 -11.16
N ILE A 276 -14.20 3.29 -11.96
CA ILE A 276 -14.26 4.74 -11.91
C ILE A 276 -15.37 5.21 -12.86
N PRO A 277 -16.48 5.79 -12.37
CA PRO A 277 -17.53 6.32 -13.23
C PRO A 277 -17.03 7.58 -13.94
N PHE A 278 -17.52 7.84 -15.16
CA PHE A 278 -17.10 8.98 -15.99
C PHE A 278 -15.58 9.10 -16.18
N LEU A 279 -14.88 7.97 -16.26
CA LEU A 279 -13.43 7.90 -16.46
C LEU A 279 -13.01 8.65 -17.74
N GLU A 280 -13.82 8.62 -18.79
CA GLU A 280 -13.61 9.31 -20.07
C GLU A 280 -13.49 10.83 -19.95
N HIS A 281 -13.94 11.40 -18.84
CA HIS A 281 -13.89 12.84 -18.55
C HIS A 281 -12.76 13.23 -17.59
N ASP A 282 -11.96 12.26 -17.15
CA ASP A 282 -10.84 12.49 -16.24
C ASP A 282 -9.51 12.41 -17.00
N ASP A 283 -8.56 13.24 -16.59
CA ASP A 283 -7.18 13.12 -17.06
C ASP A 283 -6.56 11.78 -16.62
N ALA A 284 -5.68 11.23 -17.46
CA ALA A 284 -5.04 9.93 -17.22
C ALA A 284 -4.25 9.89 -15.90
N ASN A 285 -3.55 10.97 -15.56
CA ASN A 285 -2.79 11.07 -14.31
C ASN A 285 -3.69 10.97 -13.09
N ARG A 286 -4.88 11.62 -13.14
CA ARG A 286 -5.84 11.57 -12.04
C ARG A 286 -6.59 10.23 -11.97
N ALA A 287 -6.88 9.63 -13.11
CA ALA A 287 -7.43 8.28 -13.17
C ALA A 287 -6.47 7.24 -12.55
N LEU A 288 -5.15 7.37 -12.79
CA LEU A 288 -4.11 6.56 -12.17
C LEU A 288 -4.16 6.68 -10.64
N MET A 289 -4.18 7.90 -10.11
CA MET A 289 -4.28 8.14 -8.67
C MET A 289 -5.58 7.56 -8.10
N GLY A 290 -6.71 7.74 -8.78
CA GLY A 290 -8.01 7.22 -8.38
C GLY A 290 -8.03 5.69 -8.32
N SER A 291 -7.48 5.03 -9.32
CA SER A 291 -7.34 3.58 -9.37
C SER A 291 -6.48 3.05 -8.21
N ASN A 292 -5.33 3.67 -7.96
CA ASN A 292 -4.44 3.31 -6.87
C ASN A 292 -5.08 3.53 -5.49
N MET A 293 -5.79 4.65 -5.29
CA MET A 293 -6.45 4.96 -4.01
C MET A 293 -7.61 4.03 -3.68
N GLN A 294 -8.34 3.48 -4.66
CA GLN A 294 -9.37 2.48 -4.40
C GLN A 294 -8.77 1.23 -3.69
N ARG A 295 -7.54 0.85 -3.99
CA ARG A 295 -6.85 -0.26 -3.34
C ARG A 295 -6.47 0.03 -1.89
N GLN A 296 -6.33 1.30 -1.51
CA GLN A 296 -5.98 1.76 -0.16
C GLN A 296 -7.20 2.05 0.72
N ALA A 297 -8.42 1.86 0.22
CA ALA A 297 -9.64 2.13 0.96
C ALA A 297 -9.82 1.15 2.12
N VAL A 298 -10.06 1.68 3.32
CA VAL A 298 -10.28 0.88 4.53
C VAL A 298 -11.73 0.39 4.58
N PRO A 299 -12.00 -0.89 4.89
CA PRO A 299 -13.34 -1.39 5.13
C PRO A 299 -14.01 -0.64 6.29
N LEU A 300 -15.20 -0.10 6.05
CA LEU A 300 -15.96 0.64 7.03
C LEU A 300 -16.88 -0.28 7.85
N LEU A 301 -17.25 0.16 9.03
CA LEU A 301 -18.22 -0.54 9.88
C LEU A 301 -19.59 -0.65 9.20
N LYS A 302 -20.05 0.47 8.60
CA LYS A 302 -21.24 0.54 7.78
C LYS A 302 -20.81 0.85 6.35
N THR A 303 -20.91 -0.11 5.48
CA THR A 303 -20.59 0.03 4.06
C THR A 303 -21.81 0.42 3.27
N ASP A 304 -21.67 1.24 2.24
CA ASP A 304 -22.70 1.56 1.26
C ASP A 304 -22.19 1.22 -0.13
N ALA A 305 -23.01 0.59 -0.95
CA ALA A 305 -22.73 0.49 -2.37
C ALA A 305 -22.76 1.89 -3.03
N PRO A 306 -21.92 2.16 -4.05
CA PRO A 306 -21.94 3.45 -4.71
C PRO A 306 -23.26 3.69 -5.43
N VAL A 307 -23.89 4.84 -5.20
CA VAL A 307 -25.12 5.23 -5.91
C VAL A 307 -24.88 5.38 -7.41
N ILE A 308 -23.71 5.91 -7.78
CA ILE A 308 -23.24 5.96 -9.16
C ILE A 308 -22.09 4.96 -9.30
N GLY A 309 -22.38 3.85 -9.96
CA GLY A 309 -21.44 2.78 -10.25
C GLY A 309 -21.16 2.62 -11.74
N THR A 310 -20.35 1.65 -12.11
CA THR A 310 -20.02 1.29 -13.50
C THR A 310 -20.63 -0.04 -13.93
N GLY A 311 -21.19 -0.82 -12.99
CA GLY A 311 -21.64 -2.19 -13.20
C GLY A 311 -20.56 -3.25 -12.97
N MET A 312 -19.28 -2.85 -12.89
CA MET A 312 -18.16 -3.76 -12.60
C MET A 312 -18.10 -4.16 -11.12
N GLU A 313 -18.67 -3.38 -10.21
CA GLU A 313 -18.61 -3.55 -8.77
C GLU A 313 -19.14 -4.92 -8.33
N ARG A 314 -20.26 -5.35 -8.91
CA ARG A 314 -20.85 -6.65 -8.59
C ARG A 314 -19.94 -7.80 -9.03
N ARG A 315 -19.45 -7.75 -10.26
CA ARG A 315 -18.57 -8.78 -10.80
C ARG A 315 -17.26 -8.86 -10.01
N ALA A 316 -16.66 -7.70 -9.72
CA ALA A 316 -15.45 -7.63 -8.92
C ALA A 316 -15.66 -8.24 -7.52
N ALA A 317 -16.76 -7.89 -6.83
CA ALA A 317 -17.05 -8.42 -5.50
C ALA A 317 -17.19 -9.94 -5.49
N LEU A 318 -17.89 -10.53 -6.48
CA LEU A 318 -18.07 -11.98 -6.59
C LEU A 318 -16.75 -12.71 -6.89
N ASP A 319 -15.92 -12.14 -7.75
CA ASP A 319 -14.66 -12.77 -8.18
C ASP A 319 -13.53 -12.65 -7.14
N THR A 320 -13.64 -11.74 -6.15
CA THR A 320 -12.66 -11.63 -5.05
C THR A 320 -12.66 -12.85 -4.13
N GLY A 321 -13.78 -13.54 -4.01
CA GLY A 321 -13.96 -14.65 -3.08
C GLY A 321 -14.22 -14.24 -1.62
N ASP A 322 -14.35 -12.94 -1.34
CA ASP A 322 -14.71 -12.40 -0.02
C ASP A 322 -16.22 -12.46 0.24
N VAL A 323 -17.02 -12.57 -0.81
CA VAL A 323 -18.47 -12.77 -0.74
C VAL A 323 -18.78 -14.25 -0.75
N LEU A 324 -19.54 -14.70 0.25
CA LEU A 324 -19.93 -16.10 0.35
C LEU A 324 -21.15 -16.38 -0.54
N LEU A 325 -20.97 -17.27 -1.51
CA LEU A 325 -22.01 -17.65 -2.47
C LEU A 325 -22.58 -19.03 -2.17
N ALA A 326 -23.86 -19.23 -2.46
CA ALA A 326 -24.47 -20.56 -2.44
C ALA A 326 -23.87 -21.44 -3.56
N LEU A 327 -23.35 -22.60 -3.21
CA LEU A 327 -22.83 -23.57 -4.17
C LEU A 327 -23.96 -24.38 -4.83
N THR A 328 -25.06 -24.59 -4.12
CA THR A 328 -26.20 -25.42 -4.53
C THR A 328 -27.52 -24.72 -4.30
N ASP A 329 -28.54 -25.13 -5.07
CA ASP A 329 -29.92 -24.71 -4.82
C ASP A 329 -30.46 -25.36 -3.55
N GLY A 330 -31.06 -24.56 -2.66
CA GLY A 330 -31.60 -25.10 -1.42
C GLY A 330 -32.49 -24.16 -0.62
N THR A 331 -32.76 -24.55 0.62
CA THR A 331 -33.48 -23.74 1.61
C THR A 331 -32.62 -23.56 2.83
N VAL A 332 -32.49 -22.31 3.29
CA VAL A 332 -31.70 -21.99 4.49
C VAL A 332 -32.38 -22.53 5.71
N LEU A 333 -31.75 -23.47 6.43
CA LEU A 333 -32.24 -24.07 7.66
C LEU A 333 -31.93 -23.19 8.87
N TYR A 334 -30.67 -22.77 8.98
CA TYR A 334 -30.14 -22.10 10.15
C TYR A 334 -29.14 -21.04 9.75
N VAL A 335 -29.22 -19.91 10.41
CA VAL A 335 -28.26 -18.80 10.24
C VAL A 335 -27.90 -18.27 11.61
N ASP A 336 -26.64 -18.30 11.94
CA ASP A 336 -26.12 -17.56 13.07
C ASP A 336 -24.88 -16.76 12.67
N ALA A 337 -24.14 -16.31 13.67
CA ALA A 337 -23.00 -15.47 13.44
C ALA A 337 -21.76 -16.25 12.94
N ASP A 338 -21.68 -17.54 13.15
CA ASP A 338 -20.53 -18.39 12.86
C ASP A 338 -20.76 -19.31 11.66
N SER A 339 -22.05 -19.66 11.38
CA SER A 339 -22.36 -20.58 10.27
C SER A 339 -23.73 -20.34 9.62
N ILE A 340 -23.82 -20.74 8.36
CA ILE A 340 -25.07 -20.83 7.59
C ILE A 340 -25.22 -22.27 7.12
N SER A 341 -26.37 -22.88 7.42
CA SER A 341 -26.70 -24.24 6.98
C SER A 341 -27.83 -24.21 5.95
N ILE A 342 -27.63 -24.88 4.82
CA ILE A 342 -28.59 -24.97 3.72
C ILE A 342 -28.96 -26.44 3.49
N GLU A 343 -30.24 -26.73 3.37
CA GLU A 343 -30.75 -28.00 2.93
C GLU A 343 -30.86 -27.98 1.40
N THR A 344 -30.09 -28.85 0.74
CA THR A 344 -30.10 -28.97 -0.71
C THR A 344 -31.35 -29.70 -1.20
N LYS A 345 -31.74 -29.48 -2.44
CA LYS A 345 -32.86 -30.20 -3.05
C LYS A 345 -32.71 -31.73 -3.07
N ASP A 346 -31.47 -32.21 -3.00
CA ASP A 346 -31.12 -33.63 -2.97
C ASP A 346 -31.17 -34.22 -1.54
N GLY A 347 -31.58 -33.45 -0.53
CA GLY A 347 -31.64 -33.87 0.86
C GLY A 347 -30.27 -33.87 1.56
N GLY A 348 -29.23 -33.29 0.97
CA GLY A 348 -27.95 -33.02 1.60
C GLY A 348 -28.04 -31.78 2.50
N LYS A 349 -27.00 -31.59 3.31
CA LYS A 349 -26.83 -30.40 4.14
C LYS A 349 -25.46 -29.80 3.82
N ASP A 350 -25.46 -28.56 3.33
CA ASP A 350 -24.26 -27.78 3.12
C ASP A 350 -24.10 -26.79 4.30
N GLU A 351 -22.90 -26.74 4.87
CA GLU A 351 -22.56 -25.85 5.98
C GLU A 351 -21.45 -24.89 5.54
N TYR A 352 -21.69 -23.59 5.74
CA TYR A 352 -20.81 -22.50 5.39
C TYR A 352 -20.33 -21.80 6.65
N GLU A 353 -19.03 -21.77 6.89
CA GLU A 353 -18.42 -21.06 8.00
C GLU A 353 -18.25 -19.57 7.69
N LEU A 354 -18.56 -18.72 8.67
CA LEU A 354 -18.43 -17.27 8.58
C LEU A 354 -17.20 -16.79 9.34
N GLN A 355 -16.36 -16.02 8.67
CA GLN A 355 -15.22 -15.38 9.30
C GLN A 355 -15.67 -14.13 10.06
N LYS A 356 -15.22 -14.00 11.33
CA LYS A 356 -15.57 -12.88 12.20
C LYS A 356 -14.33 -12.27 12.84
N PHE A 357 -14.25 -10.95 12.79
CA PHE A 357 -13.19 -10.16 13.44
C PHE A 357 -11.79 -10.72 13.23
N MET A 358 -11.53 -11.20 12.03
CA MET A 358 -10.17 -11.64 11.65
C MET A 358 -9.33 -10.45 11.20
N ARG A 359 -8.05 -10.51 11.53
CA ARG A 359 -7.07 -9.53 11.11
C ARG A 359 -6.60 -9.83 9.69
N SER A 360 -6.64 -8.83 8.82
CA SER A 360 -5.95 -8.88 7.52
C SER A 360 -4.44 -8.62 7.69
N ASN A 361 -3.68 -8.81 6.63
CA ASN A 361 -2.25 -8.55 6.64
C ASN A 361 -1.90 -7.09 7.02
N GLN A 362 -2.74 -6.14 6.62
CA GLN A 362 -2.59 -4.72 6.94
C GLN A 362 -3.35 -4.28 8.21
N GLY A 363 -3.81 -5.22 9.03
CA GLY A 363 -4.52 -4.92 10.26
C GLY A 363 -5.96 -4.46 10.08
N THR A 364 -6.52 -4.51 8.88
CA THR A 364 -7.93 -4.20 8.61
C THR A 364 -8.83 -5.35 8.99
N LEU A 365 -10.13 -5.06 9.14
CA LEU A 365 -11.14 -6.02 9.55
C LEU A 365 -11.55 -6.94 8.40
N ILE A 366 -11.48 -8.26 8.60
CA ILE A 366 -12.16 -9.27 7.79
C ILE A 366 -13.36 -9.78 8.58
N HIS A 367 -14.57 -9.61 8.04
CA HIS A 367 -15.81 -9.93 8.74
C HIS A 367 -16.94 -10.21 7.76
N HIS A 368 -17.54 -11.41 7.86
CA HIS A 368 -18.70 -11.77 7.06
C HIS A 368 -20.00 -11.35 7.74
N LYS A 369 -20.91 -10.77 6.95
CA LYS A 369 -22.24 -10.34 7.39
C LYS A 369 -23.31 -11.16 6.66
N PRO A 370 -24.06 -12.06 7.33
CA PRO A 370 -25.10 -12.85 6.68
C PRO A 370 -26.22 -11.95 6.15
N ARG A 371 -26.69 -12.23 4.93
CA ARG A 371 -27.79 -11.51 4.27
C ARG A 371 -29.06 -12.32 4.17
N VAL A 372 -28.96 -13.64 4.30
CA VAL A 372 -30.09 -14.55 4.20
C VAL A 372 -30.74 -14.78 5.55
N GLN A 373 -32.02 -15.17 5.52
CA GLN A 373 -32.78 -15.49 6.71
C GLN A 373 -33.17 -16.97 6.70
N SER A 374 -33.36 -17.55 7.89
CA SER A 374 -33.85 -18.93 8.02
C SER A 374 -35.19 -19.10 7.31
N GLY A 375 -35.32 -20.17 6.53
CA GLY A 375 -36.50 -20.47 5.69
C GLY A 375 -36.50 -19.83 4.30
N GLN A 376 -35.49 -19.02 3.94
CA GLN A 376 -35.34 -18.43 2.61
C GLN A 376 -34.87 -19.49 1.61
N THR A 377 -35.45 -19.49 0.40
CA THR A 377 -34.95 -20.31 -0.71
C THR A 377 -33.86 -19.56 -1.45
N VAL A 378 -32.75 -20.24 -1.69
CA VAL A 378 -31.58 -19.73 -2.39
C VAL A 378 -31.26 -20.59 -3.60
N LYS A 379 -30.66 -19.96 -4.62
CA LYS A 379 -30.16 -20.63 -5.82
C LYS A 379 -28.63 -20.65 -5.80
N ALA A 380 -28.03 -21.53 -6.54
CA ALA A 380 -26.60 -21.55 -6.79
C ALA A 380 -26.17 -20.17 -7.38
N GLY A 381 -25.15 -19.56 -6.76
CA GLY A 381 -24.68 -18.22 -7.12
C GLY A 381 -25.34 -17.06 -6.34
N ASP A 382 -26.36 -17.31 -5.52
CA ASP A 382 -26.95 -16.26 -4.67
C ASP A 382 -25.98 -15.91 -3.52
N VAL A 383 -25.99 -14.65 -3.10
CA VAL A 383 -25.15 -14.14 -2.01
C VAL A 383 -25.75 -14.58 -0.67
N LEU A 384 -24.96 -15.34 0.11
CA LEU A 384 -25.30 -15.78 1.45
C LEU A 384 -24.82 -14.81 2.52
N ALA A 385 -23.59 -14.34 2.38
CA ALA A 385 -23.00 -13.36 3.28
C ALA A 385 -22.11 -12.40 2.52
N ASP A 386 -22.15 -11.14 2.90
CA ASP A 386 -21.25 -10.10 2.41
C ASP A 386 -19.92 -10.15 3.15
N GLY A 387 -18.84 -9.79 2.45
CA GLY A 387 -17.51 -9.56 3.01
C GLY A 387 -17.34 -8.19 3.67
N SER A 388 -16.10 -7.84 3.98
CA SER A 388 -15.79 -6.63 4.75
C SER A 388 -16.06 -5.33 3.99
N ALA A 389 -15.76 -5.30 2.69
CA ALA A 389 -15.89 -4.13 1.83
C ALA A 389 -16.97 -4.36 0.74
N THR A 390 -18.06 -5.03 1.08
CA THR A 390 -19.15 -5.33 0.16
C THR A 390 -20.52 -5.02 0.79
N ASP A 391 -21.49 -4.72 -0.05
CA ASP A 391 -22.87 -4.49 0.31
C ASP A 391 -23.79 -5.14 -0.72
N SER A 392 -24.58 -6.11 -0.29
CA SER A 392 -25.53 -6.85 -1.14
C SER A 392 -24.87 -7.51 -2.38
N GLY A 393 -23.62 -7.96 -2.23
CA GLY A 393 -22.82 -8.58 -3.30
C GLY A 393 -22.18 -7.58 -4.26
N GLU A 394 -22.21 -6.30 -3.96
CA GLU A 394 -21.50 -5.26 -4.71
C GLU A 394 -20.33 -4.70 -3.90
N MET A 395 -19.27 -4.29 -4.60
CA MET A 395 -18.11 -3.66 -3.97
C MET A 395 -18.49 -2.34 -3.32
N ALA A 396 -18.24 -2.21 -2.02
CA ALA A 396 -18.59 -1.05 -1.21
C ALA A 396 -17.36 -0.54 -0.45
N LEU A 397 -16.54 0.28 -1.13
CA LEU A 397 -15.26 0.77 -0.59
C LEU A 397 -15.40 2.05 0.25
N GLY A 398 -16.56 2.72 0.25
CA GLY A 398 -16.74 4.00 0.90
C GLY A 398 -18.19 4.32 1.26
N LYS A 399 -18.50 5.61 1.30
CA LYS A 399 -19.83 6.16 1.65
C LYS A 399 -20.30 7.19 0.64
N ASN A 400 -21.60 7.20 0.38
CA ASN A 400 -22.24 8.25 -0.42
C ASN A 400 -22.56 9.44 0.48
N LEU A 401 -21.84 10.55 0.32
CA LEU A 401 -21.94 11.74 1.16
C LEU A 401 -22.41 12.94 0.34
N MET A 402 -23.17 13.85 0.99
CA MET A 402 -23.58 15.11 0.38
C MET A 402 -22.40 16.09 0.39
N VAL A 403 -21.93 16.48 -0.79
CA VAL A 403 -20.76 17.33 -1.01
C VAL A 403 -21.17 18.68 -1.56
N ALA A 404 -20.56 19.75 -1.05
CA ALA A 404 -20.65 21.10 -1.61
C ALA A 404 -19.26 21.55 -2.08
N PHE A 405 -19.18 22.08 -3.31
CA PHE A 405 -17.94 22.64 -3.87
C PHE A 405 -17.91 24.15 -3.65
N MET A 406 -17.31 24.57 -2.54
CA MET A 406 -17.16 25.98 -2.20
C MET A 406 -15.94 26.22 -1.34
N SER A 407 -15.34 27.40 -1.44
CA SER A 407 -14.35 27.86 -0.45
C SER A 407 -15.08 28.24 0.85
N TRP A 408 -14.59 27.78 1.99
CA TRP A 408 -15.20 28.04 3.29
C TRP A 408 -14.18 28.48 4.33
N GLU A 409 -14.19 29.75 4.66
CA GLU A 409 -13.37 30.38 5.71
C GLU A 409 -11.86 30.07 5.63
N GLY A 410 -11.37 29.64 4.47
CA GLY A 410 -9.97 29.24 4.26
C GLY A 410 -9.58 27.86 4.80
N TYR A 411 -10.48 27.15 5.49
CA TYR A 411 -10.16 25.83 6.05
C TYR A 411 -10.05 24.70 5.03
N ASN A 412 -10.44 24.92 3.79
CA ASN A 412 -10.30 23.95 2.69
C ASN A 412 -9.31 24.42 1.62
N PHE A 413 -8.34 25.23 2.03
CA PHE A 413 -7.22 25.61 1.16
C PHE A 413 -6.37 24.38 0.80
N GLU A 414 -5.89 24.29 -0.44
CA GLU A 414 -5.02 23.21 -0.93
C GLU A 414 -5.55 21.80 -0.61
N ASP A 415 -6.70 21.44 -1.17
CA ASP A 415 -7.34 20.11 -1.02
C ASP A 415 -7.75 19.70 0.40
N ALA A 416 -7.63 20.57 1.37
CA ALA A 416 -8.13 20.28 2.71
C ALA A 416 -9.65 20.08 2.66
N ILE A 417 -10.14 19.15 3.46
CA ILE A 417 -11.54 18.73 3.50
C ILE A 417 -12.16 19.16 4.82
N ILE A 418 -13.38 19.68 4.76
CA ILE A 418 -14.16 20.00 5.95
C ILE A 418 -15.28 18.98 6.07
N LEU A 419 -15.44 18.41 7.23
CA LEU A 419 -16.48 17.42 7.54
C LEU A 419 -17.49 17.94 8.54
N SER A 420 -18.73 17.45 8.42
CA SER A 420 -19.76 17.61 9.45
C SER A 420 -19.54 16.62 10.59
N ARG A 421 -19.72 17.08 11.82
CA ARG A 421 -19.67 16.23 13.04
C ARG A 421 -20.74 15.14 13.04
N ARG A 422 -21.79 15.25 12.23
CA ARG A 422 -22.79 14.21 12.02
C ARG A 422 -22.14 12.89 11.65
N LEU A 423 -21.16 12.91 10.73
CA LEU A 423 -20.45 11.71 10.26
C LEU A 423 -19.69 10.98 11.38
N VAL A 424 -19.14 11.74 12.34
CA VAL A 424 -18.44 11.17 13.51
C VAL A 424 -19.44 10.60 14.52
N ARG A 425 -20.57 11.32 14.73
CA ARG A 425 -21.62 10.91 15.68
C ARG A 425 -22.33 9.64 15.24
N GLU A 426 -22.66 9.51 13.96
CA GLU A 426 -23.42 8.39 13.39
C GLU A 426 -22.54 7.22 12.96
N ASP A 427 -21.24 7.28 13.22
CA ASP A 427 -20.26 6.25 12.86
C ASP A 427 -20.22 5.93 11.34
N GLU A 428 -20.41 6.94 10.48
CA GLU A 428 -20.50 6.71 9.04
C GLU A 428 -19.13 6.37 8.39
N LEU A 429 -18.05 6.98 8.85
CA LEU A 429 -16.68 6.73 8.38
C LEU A 429 -15.82 6.02 9.43
N THR A 430 -16.43 5.23 10.28
CA THR A 430 -15.74 4.49 11.33
C THR A 430 -15.23 3.16 10.82
N SER A 431 -14.02 2.80 11.18
CA SER A 431 -13.35 1.54 10.83
C SER A 431 -12.87 0.80 12.08
N ILE A 432 -12.68 -0.51 11.95
CA ILE A 432 -12.10 -1.35 13.01
C ILE A 432 -10.74 -1.83 12.50
N HIS A 433 -9.71 -1.62 13.32
CA HIS A 433 -8.35 -2.09 13.07
C HIS A 433 -7.96 -3.06 14.15
N ILE A 434 -7.26 -4.14 13.77
CA ILE A 434 -6.84 -5.21 14.67
C ILE A 434 -5.33 -5.27 14.63
N GLU A 435 -4.71 -5.01 15.79
CA GLU A 435 -3.27 -5.13 15.97
C GLU A 435 -2.91 -6.48 16.60
N GLU A 436 -1.79 -7.03 16.18
CA GLU A 436 -1.25 -8.29 16.68
C GLU A 436 -0.01 -8.03 17.50
N TYR A 437 0.01 -8.53 18.72
CA TYR A 437 1.16 -8.47 19.62
C TYR A 437 1.62 -9.89 19.92
N GLU A 438 2.87 -10.16 19.64
CA GLU A 438 3.49 -11.48 19.83
C GLU A 438 4.59 -11.42 20.87
N ILE A 439 4.67 -12.43 21.70
CA ILE A 439 5.76 -12.65 22.64
C ILE A 439 6.09 -14.13 22.71
N ASP A 440 7.38 -14.43 22.72
CA ASP A 440 7.91 -15.78 22.87
C ASP A 440 8.62 -15.94 24.20
N ALA A 441 8.60 -17.13 24.76
CA ALA A 441 9.39 -17.56 25.90
C ALA A 441 10.47 -18.53 25.42
N ARG A 442 11.74 -18.14 25.57
CA ARG A 442 12.88 -18.88 25.05
C ARG A 442 13.67 -19.53 26.19
N THR A 443 14.33 -20.64 25.87
CA THR A 443 15.38 -21.19 26.72
C THR A 443 16.65 -20.36 26.61
N THR A 444 17.05 -19.72 27.70
CA THR A 444 18.31 -18.94 27.77
C THR A 444 19.41 -19.73 28.49
N LYS A 445 20.67 -19.29 28.32
CA LYS A 445 21.83 -19.91 29.05
C LYS A 445 21.71 -19.83 30.58
N LEU A 446 20.85 -18.95 31.10
CA LEU A 446 20.65 -18.70 32.54
C LEU A 446 19.41 -19.42 33.11
N GLY A 447 18.65 -20.08 32.27
CA GLY A 447 17.40 -20.75 32.60
C GLY A 447 16.30 -20.40 31.59
N ASP A 448 15.17 -21.06 31.72
CA ASP A 448 14.02 -20.83 30.84
C ASP A 448 13.30 -19.53 31.21
N GLU A 449 12.85 -18.79 30.20
CA GLU A 449 11.91 -17.70 30.38
C GLU A 449 10.53 -18.29 30.69
N GLU A 450 9.77 -17.66 31.55
CA GLU A 450 8.47 -18.15 32.02
C GLU A 450 7.39 -17.09 31.83
N ILE A 451 6.23 -17.53 31.28
CA ILE A 451 5.02 -16.70 31.20
C ILE A 451 4.26 -16.89 32.50
N THR A 452 4.15 -15.85 33.33
CA THR A 452 3.55 -15.90 34.65
C THR A 452 2.91 -14.57 35.03
N ARG A 453 1.94 -14.64 35.94
CA ARG A 453 1.33 -13.47 36.57
C ARG A 453 2.18 -12.88 37.69
N ASP A 454 3.11 -13.68 38.30
CA ASP A 454 3.98 -13.22 39.39
C ASP A 454 5.15 -12.38 38.85
N ILE A 455 4.86 -11.12 38.55
CA ILE A 455 5.84 -10.16 38.00
C ILE A 455 6.37 -9.30 39.15
N PRO A 456 7.73 -9.17 39.28
CA PRO A 456 8.31 -8.35 40.31
C PRO A 456 7.97 -6.86 40.16
N ASN A 457 7.75 -6.17 41.28
CA ASN A 457 7.56 -4.70 41.34
C ASN A 457 6.32 -4.17 40.57
N ARG A 458 5.22 -4.96 40.48
CA ARG A 458 3.97 -4.56 39.87
C ARG A 458 2.85 -4.52 40.93
N SER A 459 1.96 -3.51 40.74
CA SER A 459 0.76 -3.41 41.57
C SER A 459 -0.31 -4.40 41.13
N GLU A 460 -1.16 -4.85 42.04
CA GLU A 460 -2.30 -5.72 41.69
C GLU A 460 -3.27 -5.06 40.70
N GLU A 461 -3.34 -3.75 40.70
CA GLU A 461 -4.17 -2.99 39.76
C GLU A 461 -3.68 -3.15 38.31
N SER A 462 -2.37 -3.15 38.08
CA SER A 462 -1.79 -3.40 36.76
C SER A 462 -1.94 -4.86 36.29
N LEU A 463 -2.17 -5.79 37.21
CA LEU A 463 -2.34 -7.21 36.93
C LEU A 463 -3.83 -7.65 36.82
N ARG A 464 -4.78 -6.74 37.01
CA ARG A 464 -6.22 -7.10 37.08
C ARG A 464 -6.77 -7.74 35.81
N ASN A 465 -6.22 -7.35 34.64
CA ASN A 465 -6.67 -7.84 33.35
C ASN A 465 -6.01 -9.16 32.93
N LEU A 466 -4.99 -9.62 33.69
CA LEU A 466 -4.31 -10.88 33.44
C LEU A 466 -5.03 -12.05 34.13
N ASP A 467 -5.03 -13.20 33.48
CA ASP A 467 -5.49 -14.46 34.06
C ASP A 467 -4.40 -15.09 34.97
N ASP A 468 -4.67 -16.27 35.49
CA ASP A 468 -3.71 -16.98 36.38
C ASP A 468 -2.45 -17.44 35.64
N ARG A 469 -2.48 -17.54 34.32
CA ARG A 469 -1.32 -17.85 33.47
C ARG A 469 -0.46 -16.63 33.13
N GLY A 470 -0.92 -15.42 33.51
CA GLY A 470 -0.24 -14.18 33.15
C GLY A 470 -0.57 -13.63 31.78
N ILE A 471 -1.66 -14.10 31.15
CA ILE A 471 -2.11 -13.67 29.83
C ILE A 471 -3.37 -12.80 29.99
N VAL A 472 -3.51 -11.77 29.18
CA VAL A 472 -4.68 -10.88 29.21
C VAL A 472 -5.96 -11.63 28.82
N ARG A 473 -7.07 -11.28 29.49
CA ARG A 473 -8.38 -11.90 29.24
C ARG A 473 -9.02 -11.35 27.96
N ILE A 474 -9.70 -12.22 27.23
CA ILE A 474 -10.50 -11.81 26.07
C ILE A 474 -11.62 -10.87 26.55
N GLY A 475 -11.86 -9.78 25.84
CA GLY A 475 -12.81 -8.73 26.19
C GLY A 475 -12.27 -7.65 27.14
N ALA A 476 -11.02 -7.75 27.59
CA ALA A 476 -10.39 -6.71 28.40
C ALA A 476 -10.13 -5.46 27.57
N GLU A 477 -10.45 -4.30 28.11
CA GLU A 477 -10.04 -3.01 27.55
C GLU A 477 -8.65 -2.68 28.04
N VAL A 478 -7.72 -2.45 27.11
CA VAL A 478 -6.31 -2.18 27.37
C VAL A 478 -5.91 -0.83 26.80
N GLY A 479 -5.13 -0.09 27.58
CA GLY A 479 -4.57 1.19 27.18
C GLY A 479 -3.06 1.16 27.08
N SER A 480 -2.48 2.30 26.69
CA SER A 480 -1.04 2.47 26.57
C SER A 480 -0.32 2.12 27.87
N GLY A 481 0.63 1.20 27.82
CA GLY A 481 1.44 0.75 28.97
C GLY A 481 0.84 -0.40 29.78
N ASP A 482 -0.41 -0.82 29.50
CA ASP A 482 -1.01 -1.99 30.15
C ASP A 482 -0.31 -3.28 29.75
N LEU A 483 -0.33 -4.26 30.64
CA LEU A 483 0.28 -5.56 30.40
C LEU A 483 -0.65 -6.45 29.58
N LEU A 484 -0.11 -6.98 28.47
CA LEU A 484 -0.78 -8.00 27.67
C LEU A 484 -0.38 -9.42 28.10
N VAL A 485 0.90 -9.66 28.28
CA VAL A 485 1.44 -10.95 28.71
C VAL A 485 2.56 -10.71 29.71
N GLY A 486 2.45 -11.33 30.88
CA GLY A 486 3.47 -11.31 31.91
C GLY A 486 4.57 -12.30 31.59
N LYS A 487 5.79 -11.86 31.42
CA LYS A 487 6.98 -12.69 31.21
C LYS A 487 8.09 -12.28 32.13
N VAL A 488 8.78 -13.25 32.71
CA VAL A 488 9.97 -13.05 33.53
C VAL A 488 11.16 -13.79 32.92
N THR A 489 12.31 -13.12 32.91
CA THR A 489 13.57 -13.68 32.39
C THR A 489 14.52 -13.86 33.56
N PRO A 490 15.22 -15.01 33.72
CA PRO A 490 16.24 -15.21 34.73
C PRO A 490 17.37 -14.18 34.61
N LYS A 491 17.77 -13.60 35.72
CA LYS A 491 18.87 -12.62 35.79
C LYS A 491 20.18 -13.32 36.16
N GLY A 492 21.22 -13.12 35.33
CA GLY A 492 22.57 -13.58 35.69
C GLY A 492 23.09 -12.90 36.96
N GLU A 493 23.99 -13.56 37.69
CA GLU A 493 24.70 -12.95 38.80
C GLU A 493 25.54 -11.80 38.28
N THR A 494 25.03 -10.59 38.36
CA THR A 494 25.86 -9.38 38.27
C THR A 494 26.65 -9.30 39.59
N GLU A 495 27.96 -9.12 39.53
CA GLU A 495 28.76 -8.79 40.72
C GLU A 495 28.14 -7.57 41.40
N LEU A 496 27.50 -7.83 42.54
CA LEU A 496 26.91 -6.80 43.39
C LEU A 496 28.01 -5.95 43.99
N THR A 497 27.86 -4.66 43.89
CA THR A 497 28.75 -3.76 44.66
C THR A 497 28.63 -4.03 46.15
N ALA A 498 29.72 -3.74 46.92
CA ALA A 498 29.72 -3.98 48.35
C ALA A 498 28.56 -3.30 49.08
N GLU A 499 28.13 -2.14 48.61
CA GLU A 499 26.97 -1.37 49.11
C GLU A 499 25.64 -2.05 48.84
N GLU A 500 25.42 -2.60 47.65
CA GLU A 500 24.22 -3.37 47.36
C GLU A 500 24.14 -4.67 48.17
N LYS A 501 25.26 -5.34 48.41
CA LYS A 501 25.33 -6.50 49.31
C LYS A 501 24.92 -6.13 50.75
N LEU A 502 25.33 -4.96 51.22
CA LEU A 502 25.01 -4.47 52.55
C LEU A 502 23.55 -4.03 52.68
N ILE A 503 23.00 -3.39 51.69
CA ILE A 503 21.58 -3.00 51.59
C ILE A 503 20.69 -4.27 51.59
N ARG A 504 21.06 -5.29 50.81
CA ARG A 504 20.34 -6.57 50.77
C ARG A 504 20.38 -7.30 52.13
N ALA A 505 21.53 -7.22 52.85
CA ALA A 505 21.65 -7.80 54.17
C ALA A 505 20.79 -7.08 55.22
N ILE A 506 20.66 -5.77 55.15
CA ILE A 506 19.88 -4.95 56.10
C ILE A 506 18.37 -5.10 55.89
N PHE A 507 17.91 -5.08 54.63
CA PHE A 507 16.46 -5.10 54.31
C PHE A 507 15.90 -6.49 54.18
N LYS A 508 16.70 -7.56 54.22
CA LYS A 508 16.30 -8.97 54.01
C LYS A 508 15.45 -9.16 52.74
N GLU A 509 15.59 -8.28 51.76
CA GLU A 509 14.98 -8.49 50.48
C GLU A 509 15.64 -9.68 49.82
N LYS A 510 14.86 -10.75 49.63
CA LYS A 510 15.24 -11.82 48.71
C LYS A 510 15.27 -11.16 47.35
N ALA A 511 16.47 -10.92 46.82
CA ALA A 511 16.61 -10.54 45.43
C ALA A 511 15.88 -11.58 44.59
N ARG A 512 14.81 -11.19 43.93
CA ARG A 512 14.18 -12.03 42.92
C ARG A 512 15.21 -12.22 41.82
N GLU A 513 15.51 -13.43 41.46
CA GLU A 513 16.50 -13.81 40.46
C GLU A 513 16.00 -13.55 39.02
N VAL A 514 14.88 -12.80 38.88
CA VAL A 514 14.19 -12.62 37.60
C VAL A 514 14.00 -11.14 37.29
N ARG A 515 14.00 -10.81 35.97
CA ARG A 515 13.73 -9.49 35.41
C ARG A 515 12.37 -9.49 34.71
N ASP A 516 11.60 -8.42 34.85
CA ASP A 516 10.34 -8.18 34.08
C ASP A 516 10.65 -7.89 32.61
N THR A 517 10.23 -8.80 31.72
CA THR A 517 10.30 -8.69 30.27
C THR A 517 8.92 -8.82 29.63
N SER A 518 7.87 -8.46 30.37
CA SER A 518 6.48 -8.56 29.96
C SER A 518 6.16 -7.73 28.75
N LEU A 519 5.26 -8.25 27.90
CA LEU A 519 4.71 -7.53 26.77
C LEU A 519 3.71 -6.47 27.24
N LYS A 520 3.91 -5.24 26.81
CA LYS A 520 3.04 -4.09 27.12
C LYS A 520 2.49 -3.52 25.85
N VAL A 521 1.31 -2.90 25.95
CA VAL A 521 0.74 -2.13 24.86
C VAL A 521 1.66 -0.93 24.56
N PRO A 522 2.08 -0.74 23.30
CA PRO A 522 2.91 0.40 22.91
C PRO A 522 2.26 1.75 23.19
N HIS A 523 3.07 2.80 23.24
CA HIS A 523 2.58 4.14 23.48
C HIS A 523 1.68 4.65 22.34
N GLY A 524 0.49 5.16 22.71
CA GLY A 524 -0.51 5.65 21.76
C GLY A 524 -1.43 4.56 21.17
N GLU A 525 -1.22 3.32 21.55
CA GLU A 525 -2.05 2.18 21.14
C GLU A 525 -2.98 1.76 22.28
N GLY A 526 -4.00 0.96 21.94
CA GLY A 526 -4.98 0.43 22.88
C GLY A 526 -6.24 -0.01 22.18
N GLY A 527 -7.12 -0.69 22.91
CA GLY A 527 -8.36 -1.20 22.37
C GLY A 527 -8.94 -2.30 23.23
N VAL A 528 -9.70 -3.20 22.62
CA VAL A 528 -10.33 -4.35 23.28
C VAL A 528 -9.66 -5.62 22.76
N VAL A 529 -9.26 -6.50 23.66
CA VAL A 529 -8.71 -7.82 23.33
C VAL A 529 -9.83 -8.69 22.76
N ILE A 530 -9.68 -9.13 21.51
CA ILE A 530 -10.69 -9.94 20.82
C ILE A 530 -10.36 -11.42 20.80
N ASP A 531 -9.07 -11.76 20.71
CA ASP A 531 -8.59 -13.14 20.64
C ASP A 531 -7.20 -13.26 21.25
N VAL A 532 -6.88 -14.46 21.76
CA VAL A 532 -5.56 -14.81 22.28
C VAL A 532 -5.23 -16.23 21.85
N LYS A 533 -4.12 -16.40 21.13
CA LYS A 533 -3.62 -17.70 20.68
C LYS A 533 -2.35 -18.05 21.42
N THR A 534 -2.34 -19.21 22.02
CA THR A 534 -1.19 -19.75 22.75
C THR A 534 -0.69 -21.01 22.06
N PHE A 535 0.60 -21.05 21.77
CA PHE A 535 1.28 -22.20 21.20
C PHE A 535 2.35 -22.66 22.18
N SER A 536 2.44 -23.94 22.41
CA SER A 536 3.42 -24.51 23.33
C SER A 536 4.07 -25.75 22.73
N ARG A 537 5.36 -25.87 22.91
CA ARG A 537 6.11 -27.08 22.51
C ARG A 537 5.60 -28.33 23.24
N GLU A 538 5.10 -28.18 24.47
CA GLU A 538 4.51 -29.28 25.22
C GLU A 538 3.26 -29.85 24.57
N ASN A 539 2.49 -28.97 23.89
CA ASN A 539 1.30 -29.38 23.14
C ASN A 539 1.60 -30.01 21.77
N GLY A 540 2.87 -30.03 21.37
CA GLY A 540 3.33 -30.56 20.09
C GLY A 540 3.27 -29.57 18.93
N ASP A 541 3.12 -28.26 19.22
CA ASP A 541 3.13 -27.21 18.21
C ASP A 541 4.52 -27.05 17.61
N ASP A 542 4.57 -26.78 16.30
CA ASP A 542 5.84 -26.54 15.58
C ASP A 542 6.31 -25.10 15.85
N LEU A 543 7.25 -24.95 16.79
CA LEU A 543 7.83 -23.69 17.19
C LEU A 543 9.28 -23.58 16.73
N PRO A 544 9.79 -22.35 16.52
CA PRO A 544 11.20 -22.13 16.20
C PRO A 544 12.14 -22.78 17.23
N PRO A 545 13.38 -23.17 16.84
CA PRO A 545 14.34 -23.74 17.77
C PRO A 545 14.59 -22.81 18.96
N GLY A 546 14.53 -23.37 20.18
CA GLY A 546 14.76 -22.62 21.42
C GLY A 546 13.57 -21.90 22.00
N VAL A 547 12.42 -21.85 21.31
CA VAL A 547 11.17 -21.28 21.82
C VAL A 547 10.33 -22.38 22.49
N ASN A 548 9.88 -22.14 23.71
CA ASN A 548 9.03 -23.07 24.48
C ASN A 548 7.55 -22.72 24.35
N ASP A 549 7.21 -21.45 24.54
CA ASP A 549 5.84 -20.93 24.45
C ASP A 549 5.82 -19.67 23.57
N LEU A 550 4.76 -19.51 22.79
CA LEU A 550 4.49 -18.34 21.98
C LEU A 550 3.06 -17.90 22.24
N VAL A 551 2.86 -16.63 22.55
CA VAL A 551 1.54 -16.04 22.79
C VAL A 551 1.32 -14.89 21.82
N ARG A 552 0.20 -14.95 21.09
CA ARG A 552 -0.29 -13.88 20.21
C ARG A 552 -1.57 -13.29 20.77
N VAL A 553 -1.58 -11.99 20.94
CA VAL A 553 -2.73 -11.25 21.44
C VAL A 553 -3.25 -10.33 20.34
N PHE A 554 -4.55 -10.42 20.05
CA PHE A 554 -5.19 -9.57 19.05
C PHE A 554 -6.02 -8.50 19.74
N VAL A 555 -5.71 -7.24 19.47
CA VAL A 555 -6.38 -6.08 20.06
C VAL A 555 -7.10 -5.29 18.96
N ALA A 556 -8.41 -5.15 19.09
CA ALA A 556 -9.20 -4.38 18.14
C ALA A 556 -9.40 -2.94 18.64
N LYS A 557 -9.17 -1.97 17.75
CA LYS A 557 -9.43 -0.55 17.98
C LYS A 557 -10.49 -0.05 17.02
N LYS A 558 -11.56 0.55 17.55
CA LYS A 558 -12.54 1.28 16.75
C LYS A 558 -12.01 2.68 16.46
N ARG A 559 -11.74 3.00 15.21
CA ARG A 559 -11.20 4.29 14.79
C ARG A 559 -12.28 5.11 14.13
N LYS A 560 -12.74 6.15 14.81
CA LYS A 560 -13.59 7.18 14.23
C LYS A 560 -12.77 8.10 13.35
N ILE A 561 -13.45 8.75 12.40
CA ILE A 561 -12.78 9.75 11.57
C ILE A 561 -12.32 10.94 12.43
N SER A 562 -11.11 11.40 12.21
CA SER A 562 -10.50 12.50 12.94
C SER A 562 -9.85 13.53 12.00
N GLU A 563 -9.54 14.71 12.53
CA GLU A 563 -8.78 15.71 11.79
C GLU A 563 -7.38 15.20 11.51
N GLY A 564 -6.92 15.38 10.27
CA GLY A 564 -5.67 14.83 9.77
C GLY A 564 -5.79 13.51 9.01
N ASP A 565 -6.93 12.81 9.08
CA ASP A 565 -7.15 11.60 8.29
C ASP A 565 -7.33 11.93 6.81
N LYS A 566 -6.85 11.05 5.94
CA LYS A 566 -6.88 11.21 4.48
C LYS A 566 -8.15 10.59 3.91
N LEU A 567 -8.88 11.37 3.13
CA LEU A 567 -10.03 10.95 2.35
C LEU A 567 -9.76 11.12 0.86
N ALA A 568 -10.47 10.36 0.03
CA ALA A 568 -10.40 10.50 -1.41
C ALA A 568 -11.74 10.15 -2.06
N GLY A 569 -11.95 10.66 -3.28
CA GLY A 569 -12.94 10.13 -4.21
C GLY A 569 -12.32 9.10 -5.15
N ARG A 570 -13.07 8.67 -6.17
CA ARG A 570 -12.61 7.74 -7.21
C ARG A 570 -11.85 8.42 -8.36
N HIS A 571 -11.86 9.74 -8.41
CA HIS A 571 -11.32 10.56 -9.52
C HIS A 571 -9.93 11.15 -9.24
N GLY A 572 -9.16 10.56 -8.34
CA GLY A 572 -7.85 11.06 -7.97
C GLY A 572 -7.87 12.32 -7.10
N ASN A 573 -9.04 12.75 -6.62
CA ASN A 573 -9.20 13.83 -5.67
C ASN A 573 -8.92 13.33 -4.25
N LYS A 574 -7.72 13.59 -3.75
CA LYS A 574 -7.27 13.26 -2.40
C LYS A 574 -7.20 14.50 -1.53
N GLY A 575 -7.53 14.37 -0.26
CA GLY A 575 -7.42 15.48 0.69
C GLY A 575 -7.35 15.02 2.13
N VAL A 576 -6.81 15.89 2.98
CA VAL A 576 -6.70 15.67 4.42
C VAL A 576 -7.77 16.49 5.12
N ILE A 577 -8.38 15.92 6.16
CA ILE A 577 -9.39 16.61 6.96
C ILE A 577 -8.71 17.70 7.78
N SER A 578 -9.07 18.96 7.50
CA SER A 578 -8.57 20.11 8.24
C SER A 578 -9.38 20.41 9.49
N LYS A 579 -10.70 20.25 9.39
CA LYS A 579 -11.62 20.58 10.49
C LYS A 579 -12.91 19.78 10.43
N ILE A 580 -13.38 19.39 11.60
CA ILE A 580 -14.70 18.79 11.81
C ILE A 580 -15.59 19.84 12.46
N VAL A 581 -16.59 20.33 11.71
CA VAL A 581 -17.49 21.41 12.08
C VAL A 581 -18.79 20.86 12.64
N ASP A 582 -19.36 21.54 13.62
CA ASP A 582 -20.66 21.17 14.16
C ASP A 582 -21.76 21.28 13.09
N GLU A 583 -22.72 20.39 13.14
CA GLU A 583 -23.81 20.28 12.16
C GLU A 583 -24.58 21.59 11.96
N GLN A 584 -24.78 22.35 13.04
CA GLN A 584 -25.45 23.65 13.05
C GLN A 584 -24.68 24.76 12.35
N ASP A 585 -23.34 24.64 12.30
CA ASP A 585 -22.45 25.62 11.67
C ASP A 585 -22.17 25.31 10.19
N MET A 586 -22.52 24.12 9.74
CA MET A 586 -22.37 23.73 8.35
C MET A 586 -23.32 24.50 7.44
N PRO A 587 -22.91 24.79 6.19
CA PRO A 587 -23.82 25.28 5.16
C PRO A 587 -25.01 24.33 4.98
N PHE A 588 -26.20 24.88 4.77
CA PHE A 588 -27.42 24.09 4.60
C PHE A 588 -28.27 24.55 3.40
N LEU A 589 -29.05 23.63 2.88
CA LEU A 589 -29.98 23.85 1.77
C LEU A 589 -31.24 24.59 2.22
N GLU A 590 -32.07 25.03 1.27
CA GLU A 590 -33.36 25.71 1.52
C GLU A 590 -34.35 24.93 2.39
N ASP A 591 -34.21 23.58 2.44
CA ASP A 591 -35.04 22.71 3.28
C ASP A 591 -34.46 22.53 4.71
N GLY A 592 -33.30 23.08 4.97
CA GLY A 592 -32.61 22.97 6.25
C GLY A 592 -31.62 21.78 6.37
N THR A 593 -31.45 20.99 5.30
CA THR A 593 -30.51 19.87 5.29
C THR A 593 -29.06 20.38 5.23
N PRO A 594 -28.21 20.08 6.23
CA PRO A 594 -26.81 20.50 6.20
C PRO A 594 -26.01 19.62 5.23
N VAL A 595 -24.96 20.18 4.62
CA VAL A 595 -24.01 19.42 3.82
C VAL A 595 -23.07 18.62 4.70
N ASP A 596 -22.62 17.47 4.21
CA ASP A 596 -21.73 16.57 4.95
C ASP A 596 -20.25 16.91 4.78
N VAL A 597 -19.88 17.32 3.56
CA VAL A 597 -18.49 17.54 3.16
C VAL A 597 -18.40 18.82 2.35
N ILE A 598 -17.38 19.61 2.60
CA ILE A 598 -17.07 20.81 1.80
C ILE A 598 -15.72 20.61 1.13
N LEU A 599 -15.71 20.68 -0.20
CA LEU A 599 -14.53 20.56 -1.04
C LEU A 599 -14.18 21.89 -1.69
N ASN A 600 -12.88 22.12 -1.91
CA ASN A 600 -12.43 23.32 -2.61
C ASN A 600 -12.63 23.19 -4.11
N PRO A 601 -13.36 24.08 -4.76
CA PRO A 601 -13.57 24.05 -6.21
C PRO A 601 -12.28 24.29 -7.00
N LEU A 602 -11.28 24.97 -6.44
CA LEU A 602 -9.99 25.21 -7.10
C LEU A 602 -9.19 23.93 -7.38
N GLY A 603 -9.49 22.86 -6.65
CA GLY A 603 -8.86 21.54 -6.86
C GLY A 603 -9.32 20.81 -8.14
N VAL A 604 -10.29 21.33 -8.90
CA VAL A 604 -10.84 20.66 -10.09
C VAL A 604 -10.21 21.16 -11.41
N PRO A 605 -10.14 22.47 -11.70
CA PRO A 605 -9.75 22.95 -13.02
C PRO A 605 -8.33 22.59 -13.44
N SER A 606 -7.38 22.75 -12.54
CA SER A 606 -5.95 22.47 -12.83
C SER A 606 -5.67 20.97 -12.99
N ARG A 607 -6.49 20.12 -12.39
CA ARG A 607 -6.32 18.66 -12.38
C ARG A 607 -7.16 17.95 -13.44
N MET A 608 -8.07 18.66 -14.08
CA MET A 608 -8.88 18.17 -15.22
C MET A 608 -9.65 16.87 -14.91
N ASN A 609 -9.98 16.61 -13.66
CA ASN A 609 -10.79 15.46 -13.22
C ASN A 609 -12.27 15.85 -13.13
N VAL A 610 -12.88 16.15 -14.27
CA VAL A 610 -14.26 16.64 -14.38
C VAL A 610 -15.29 15.56 -14.05
N GLY A 611 -14.92 14.29 -14.17
CA GLY A 611 -15.78 13.15 -13.84
C GLY A 611 -16.38 13.23 -12.44
N GLN A 612 -15.65 13.79 -11.46
CA GLN A 612 -16.17 14.02 -10.12
C GLN A 612 -17.38 14.96 -10.05
N ILE A 613 -17.45 15.95 -10.94
CA ILE A 613 -18.58 16.88 -10.99
C ILE A 613 -19.79 16.20 -11.63
N LEU A 614 -19.57 15.41 -12.69
CA LEU A 614 -20.63 14.64 -13.33
C LEU A 614 -21.20 13.58 -12.35
N GLU A 615 -20.32 12.88 -11.60
CA GLU A 615 -20.73 11.97 -10.52
C GLU A 615 -21.59 12.71 -9.49
N THR A 616 -21.18 13.88 -9.04
CA THR A 616 -21.90 14.68 -8.04
C THR A 616 -23.26 15.11 -8.54
N HIS A 617 -23.38 15.55 -9.80
CA HIS A 617 -24.64 15.97 -10.40
C HIS A 617 -25.61 14.80 -10.57
N LEU A 618 -25.16 13.69 -11.17
CA LEU A 618 -26.01 12.52 -11.34
C LEU A 618 -26.35 11.89 -9.99
N GLY A 619 -25.39 11.92 -9.04
CA GLY A 619 -25.58 11.46 -7.66
C GLY A 619 -26.68 12.21 -6.94
N TRP A 620 -26.87 13.50 -7.20
CA TRP A 620 -28.02 14.26 -6.66
C TRP A 620 -29.34 13.66 -7.11
N VAL A 621 -29.51 13.45 -8.41
CA VAL A 621 -30.75 12.89 -8.99
C VAL A 621 -31.03 11.49 -8.47
N ALA A 622 -30.02 10.66 -8.42
CA ALA A 622 -30.12 9.27 -8.00
C ALA A 622 -30.39 9.09 -6.49
N ALA A 623 -29.83 9.98 -5.64
CA ALA A 623 -30.00 9.88 -4.19
C ALA A 623 -31.28 10.57 -3.68
N GLN A 624 -31.72 11.67 -4.31
CA GLN A 624 -32.88 12.43 -3.90
C GLN A 624 -34.22 11.91 -4.49
N GLY A 625 -34.16 10.95 -5.39
CA GLY A 625 -35.32 10.35 -6.03
C GLY A 625 -35.35 10.59 -7.53
N TRP A 626 -35.54 9.51 -8.28
CA TRP A 626 -35.64 9.57 -9.73
C TRP A 626 -36.91 10.30 -10.18
N TYR A 627 -36.87 10.97 -11.30
CA TYR A 627 -38.03 11.64 -11.88
C TYR A 627 -38.98 10.66 -12.57
N ASP A 628 -40.29 11.02 -12.65
CA ASP A 628 -41.31 10.17 -13.25
C ASP A 628 -41.21 10.16 -14.78
N ASP A 629 -40.50 9.22 -15.32
CA ASP A 629 -40.30 8.92 -16.73
C ASP A 629 -40.97 7.59 -17.14
N GLY A 630 -41.66 6.94 -16.19
CA GLY A 630 -42.24 5.63 -16.38
C GLY A 630 -41.24 4.48 -16.41
N SER A 631 -39.96 4.76 -16.19
CA SER A 631 -38.85 3.78 -16.18
C SER A 631 -38.88 2.85 -14.97
N GLU A 632 -38.04 1.83 -15.03
CA GLU A 632 -37.81 0.94 -13.91
C GLU A 632 -37.10 1.67 -12.77
N ALA A 633 -36.23 2.64 -13.06
CA ALA A 633 -35.55 3.49 -12.11
C ALA A 633 -36.53 4.29 -11.23
N TYR A 634 -37.60 4.86 -11.84
CA TYR A 634 -38.66 5.51 -11.08
C TYR A 634 -39.38 4.56 -10.14
N LYS A 635 -39.67 3.33 -10.58
CA LYS A 635 -40.30 2.32 -9.72
C LYS A 635 -39.38 1.91 -8.55
N GLN A 636 -38.11 1.69 -8.82
CA GLN A 636 -37.09 1.45 -7.79
C GLN A 636 -37.02 2.60 -6.77
N SER A 637 -37.07 3.84 -7.23
CA SER A 637 -37.10 5.02 -6.37
C SER A 637 -38.27 4.98 -5.38
N GLN A 638 -39.43 4.51 -5.81
CA GLN A 638 -40.60 4.39 -4.92
C GLN A 638 -40.43 3.27 -3.87
N ASP A 639 -39.80 2.15 -4.28
CA ASP A 639 -39.60 0.98 -3.40
C ASP A 639 -38.47 1.19 -2.40
N ASN A 640 -37.38 1.87 -2.79
CA ASN A 640 -36.15 2.05 -2.00
C ASN A 640 -36.09 3.37 -1.22
N GLY A 641 -37.22 4.01 -0.93
CA GLY A 641 -37.25 5.26 -0.16
C GLY A 641 -36.60 6.45 -0.86
N GLY A 642 -36.63 6.44 -2.18
CA GLY A 642 -36.14 7.53 -3.05
C GLY A 642 -34.76 7.26 -3.70
N LYS A 643 -33.95 6.38 -3.18
CA LYS A 643 -32.61 6.11 -3.74
C LYS A 643 -32.68 5.14 -4.92
N VAL A 644 -31.93 5.45 -5.98
CA VAL A 644 -31.74 4.60 -7.17
C VAL A 644 -30.26 4.40 -7.39
N TYR A 645 -29.86 3.16 -7.67
CA TYR A 645 -28.48 2.83 -8.05
C TYR A 645 -28.36 2.85 -9.57
N VAL A 646 -27.43 3.64 -10.08
CA VAL A 646 -27.23 3.86 -11.51
C VAL A 646 -25.89 3.30 -11.93
N ALA A 647 -25.88 2.50 -12.98
CA ALA A 647 -24.65 2.02 -13.61
C ALA A 647 -24.35 2.89 -14.84
N THR A 648 -23.14 3.42 -14.89
CA THR A 648 -22.61 4.17 -16.03
C THR A 648 -21.27 3.54 -16.44
N PRO A 649 -21.29 2.53 -17.33
CA PRO A 649 -20.07 1.84 -17.77
C PRO A 649 -19.11 2.80 -18.45
N VAL A 650 -17.82 2.52 -18.36
CA VAL A 650 -16.78 3.36 -18.97
C VAL A 650 -16.92 3.32 -20.50
N PHE A 651 -16.93 4.49 -21.14
CA PHE A 651 -17.15 4.74 -22.58
C PHE A 651 -18.50 4.32 -23.15
N ASP A 652 -19.39 3.78 -22.36
CA ASP A 652 -20.77 3.42 -22.77
C ASP A 652 -21.78 3.88 -21.71
N GLY A 653 -21.47 4.94 -21.03
CA GLY A 653 -22.26 5.52 -19.95
C GLY A 653 -23.08 6.73 -20.36
N ALA A 654 -23.63 7.43 -19.36
CA ALA A 654 -24.41 8.64 -19.56
C ALA A 654 -23.53 9.76 -20.13
N SER A 655 -24.01 10.36 -21.20
CA SER A 655 -23.38 11.56 -21.76
C SER A 655 -23.64 12.80 -20.90
N VAL A 656 -22.87 13.86 -21.11
CA VAL A 656 -23.09 15.15 -20.43
C VAL A 656 -24.51 15.68 -20.66
N GLU A 657 -25.03 15.45 -21.87
CA GLU A 657 -26.41 15.85 -22.24
C GLU A 657 -27.46 15.05 -21.47
N ASP A 658 -27.21 13.75 -21.23
CA ASP A 658 -28.10 12.90 -20.42
C ASP A 658 -28.14 13.36 -18.96
N VAL A 659 -26.97 13.72 -18.38
CA VAL A 659 -26.88 14.26 -17.02
C VAL A 659 -27.64 15.60 -16.93
N ASP A 660 -27.44 16.51 -17.86
CA ASP A 660 -28.16 17.79 -17.91
C ASP A 660 -29.67 17.57 -18.01
N ASN A 661 -30.14 16.66 -18.89
CA ASN A 661 -31.54 16.32 -19.05
C ASN A 661 -32.13 15.69 -17.77
N ALA A 662 -31.39 14.83 -17.10
CA ALA A 662 -31.81 14.24 -15.84
C ALA A 662 -31.97 15.28 -14.72
N LEU A 663 -31.06 16.24 -14.61
CA LEU A 663 -31.17 17.35 -13.66
C LEU A 663 -32.38 18.27 -13.96
N VAL A 664 -32.61 18.63 -15.22
CA VAL A 664 -33.77 19.45 -15.61
C VAL A 664 -35.07 18.71 -15.34
N SER A 665 -35.14 17.41 -15.68
CA SER A 665 -36.33 16.58 -15.48
C SER A 665 -36.61 16.37 -13.99
N TRP A 666 -35.56 16.19 -13.17
CA TRP A 666 -35.69 16.14 -11.74
C TRP A 666 -36.29 17.44 -11.17
N GLN A 667 -35.78 18.62 -11.59
CA GLN A 667 -36.27 19.91 -11.14
C GLN A 667 -37.76 20.15 -11.56
N ASP A 668 -38.16 19.69 -12.73
CA ASP A 668 -39.53 19.83 -13.20
C ASP A 668 -40.50 18.88 -12.47
N SER A 669 -40.03 17.68 -12.07
CA SER A 669 -40.82 16.69 -11.35
C SER A 669 -40.93 17.03 -9.86
N HIS A 670 -39.85 17.48 -9.26
CA HIS A 670 -39.76 17.83 -7.83
C HIS A 670 -40.06 19.32 -7.63
N LYS A 671 -41.35 19.71 -7.60
CA LYS A 671 -41.82 21.09 -7.27
C LYS A 671 -41.66 21.42 -5.77
N GLY A 672 -40.64 20.87 -5.12
CA GLY A 672 -40.39 20.98 -3.72
C GLY A 672 -39.80 22.31 -3.25
N ARG A 673 -39.32 22.30 -2.02
CA ARG A 673 -38.67 23.46 -1.37
C ARG A 673 -37.28 23.76 -1.92
N ILE A 674 -36.58 22.77 -2.47
CA ILE A 674 -35.19 22.92 -2.99
C ILE A 674 -35.29 23.31 -4.46
N ARG A 675 -34.59 24.38 -4.84
CA ARG A 675 -34.54 24.87 -6.22
C ARG A 675 -33.14 24.91 -6.75
N MET A 676 -32.94 24.29 -7.92
CA MET A 676 -31.68 24.34 -8.67
C MET A 676 -31.72 25.56 -9.62
N ALA A 677 -30.57 26.15 -9.84
CA ALA A 677 -30.40 27.18 -10.84
C ALA A 677 -30.50 26.58 -12.26
N ILE A 678 -31.30 27.24 -13.13
CA ILE A 678 -31.43 26.84 -14.54
C ILE A 678 -30.97 28.00 -15.41
N ASP A 679 -30.00 27.73 -16.27
CA ASP A 679 -29.56 28.66 -17.29
C ASP A 679 -30.53 28.65 -18.46
N LYS A 680 -31.22 29.78 -18.65
CA LYS A 680 -32.18 30.03 -19.75
C LYS A 680 -31.51 30.64 -20.97
N SER A 681 -30.24 31.01 -20.90
CA SER A 681 -29.50 31.68 -21.98
C SER A 681 -28.86 30.68 -22.95
N ALA A 682 -28.86 29.38 -22.63
CA ALA A 682 -28.30 28.35 -23.50
C ALA A 682 -28.99 28.28 -24.88
N VAL A 683 -28.20 28.23 -25.91
CA VAL A 683 -28.67 28.21 -27.30
C VAL A 683 -29.53 26.97 -27.64
N ALA A 684 -29.31 25.88 -26.91
CA ALA A 684 -30.00 24.59 -27.09
C ALA A 684 -31.23 24.39 -26.18
N GLY A 685 -31.65 25.40 -25.41
CA GLY A 685 -32.79 25.30 -24.50
C GLY A 685 -32.43 25.50 -23.02
N ARG A 686 -33.26 24.93 -22.12
CA ARG A 686 -32.98 24.96 -20.67
C ARG A 686 -31.78 24.08 -20.35
N ARG A 687 -30.79 24.61 -19.64
CA ARG A 687 -29.64 23.84 -19.14
C ARG A 687 -29.61 23.89 -17.63
N ALA A 688 -29.48 22.76 -16.99
CA ALA A 688 -29.30 22.66 -15.56
C ALA A 688 -27.86 23.05 -15.17
N THR A 689 -27.69 23.74 -14.06
CA THR A 689 -26.39 24.16 -13.59
C THR A 689 -25.85 23.27 -12.46
N GLY A 690 -26.67 22.41 -11.85
CA GLY A 690 -26.31 21.65 -10.68
C GLY A 690 -26.01 22.51 -9.45
N LYS A 691 -26.34 23.81 -9.49
CA LYS A 691 -26.05 24.75 -8.41
C LYS A 691 -27.28 25.06 -7.59
N PHE A 692 -27.10 25.18 -6.29
CA PHE A 692 -28.15 25.45 -5.31
C PHE A 692 -27.78 26.67 -4.46
N THR A 693 -28.81 27.32 -3.91
CA THR A 693 -28.63 28.38 -2.92
C THR A 693 -28.37 27.71 -1.56
N LEU A 694 -27.19 27.95 -0.99
CA LEU A 694 -26.85 27.53 0.34
C LEU A 694 -26.95 28.68 1.33
N PHE A 695 -27.25 28.37 2.58
CA PHE A 695 -27.30 29.30 3.68
C PHE A 695 -26.13 29.04 4.64
N ASN A 696 -25.56 30.12 5.17
CA ASN A 696 -24.48 30.00 6.14
C ASN A 696 -25.05 29.55 7.50
N GLY A 697 -24.54 28.43 8.04
CA GLY A 697 -25.00 27.88 9.31
C GLY A 697 -24.83 28.83 10.50
N ARG A 698 -23.84 29.72 10.46
CA ARG A 698 -23.55 30.66 11.56
C ARG A 698 -24.40 31.92 11.50
N THR A 699 -24.60 32.49 10.31
CA THR A 699 -25.34 33.77 10.16
C THR A 699 -26.79 33.56 9.76
N GLY A 700 -27.11 32.44 9.14
CA GLY A 700 -28.44 32.17 8.57
C GLY A 700 -28.71 32.90 7.25
N GLU A 701 -27.76 33.62 6.70
CA GLU A 701 -27.86 34.36 5.46
C GLU A 701 -27.49 33.48 4.26
N PRO A 702 -28.11 33.68 3.07
CA PRO A 702 -27.70 32.96 1.88
C PRO A 702 -26.33 33.44 1.43
N PHE A 703 -25.54 32.51 0.85
CA PHE A 703 -24.28 32.85 0.17
C PHE A 703 -24.57 33.65 -1.10
N GLU A 704 -23.68 34.57 -1.47
CA GLU A 704 -23.81 35.44 -2.63
C GLU A 704 -23.85 34.60 -3.93
N GLU A 705 -23.02 33.56 -4.02
CA GLU A 705 -22.94 32.69 -5.17
C GLU A 705 -23.64 31.34 -4.91
N GLN A 706 -24.25 30.82 -5.97
CA GLN A 706 -24.84 29.48 -5.93
C GLN A 706 -23.77 28.43 -6.00
N VAL A 707 -23.91 27.38 -5.21
CA VAL A 707 -22.90 26.34 -4.97
C VAL A 707 -23.34 25.04 -5.62
N THR A 708 -22.41 24.33 -6.25
CA THR A 708 -22.62 22.97 -6.73
C THR A 708 -22.73 22.02 -5.54
N VAL A 709 -23.89 21.36 -5.42
CA VAL A 709 -24.15 20.38 -4.34
C VAL A 709 -24.67 19.10 -4.97
N GLY A 710 -24.21 17.97 -4.44
CA GLY A 710 -24.69 16.66 -4.88
C GLY A 710 -24.13 15.55 -4.00
N TYR A 711 -24.26 14.31 -4.44
CA TYR A 711 -23.74 13.14 -3.74
C TYR A 711 -22.53 12.60 -4.46
N MET A 712 -21.47 12.35 -3.69
CA MET A 712 -20.23 11.79 -4.17
C MET A 712 -19.82 10.62 -3.29
N TYR A 713 -19.17 9.63 -3.89
CA TYR A 713 -18.65 8.47 -3.18
C TYR A 713 -17.28 8.77 -2.59
N ILE A 714 -17.17 8.79 -1.26
CA ILE A 714 -15.95 9.14 -0.52
C ILE A 714 -15.37 7.92 0.16
N LEU A 715 -14.07 7.71 -0.04
CA LEU A 715 -13.28 6.62 0.50
C LEU A 715 -12.45 7.12 1.69
N LYS A 716 -12.37 6.34 2.77
CA LYS A 716 -11.41 6.53 3.86
C LYS A 716 -10.16 5.73 3.54
N LEU A 717 -9.01 6.38 3.47
CA LEU A 717 -7.75 5.73 3.13
C LEU A 717 -7.01 5.20 4.36
N LEU A 718 -6.09 4.27 4.16
CA LEU A 718 -5.32 3.64 5.22
C LEU A 718 -4.39 4.61 5.97
N HIS A 719 -4.10 5.76 5.38
CA HIS A 719 -3.22 6.79 5.95
C HIS A 719 -3.91 7.57 7.09
N LEU A 720 -4.09 6.91 8.23
CA LEU A 720 -4.72 7.50 9.41
C LEU A 720 -3.69 8.22 10.27
N VAL A 721 -4.09 9.36 10.85
CA VAL A 721 -3.19 10.19 11.65
C VAL A 721 -2.68 9.49 12.90
N ASP A 722 -3.50 8.64 13.52
CA ASP A 722 -3.12 7.88 14.71
C ASP A 722 -1.89 6.97 14.49
N ASP A 723 -1.72 6.44 13.28
CA ASP A 723 -0.58 5.59 12.93
C ASP A 723 0.69 6.38 12.66
N LYS A 724 0.54 7.66 12.27
CA LYS A 724 1.66 8.54 11.86
C LYS A 724 2.09 9.50 12.96
N ILE A 725 1.20 9.88 13.89
CA ILE A 725 1.54 10.79 14.99
C ILE A 725 2.56 10.15 15.93
N HIS A 726 3.66 10.85 16.16
CA HIS A 726 4.73 10.36 17.00
C HIS A 726 5.48 11.50 17.67
N ALA A 727 5.81 11.34 18.94
CA ALA A 727 6.63 12.26 19.70
C ALA A 727 7.61 11.49 20.58
N ARG A 728 8.78 12.07 20.79
CA ARG A 728 9.83 11.48 21.62
C ARG A 728 10.44 12.54 22.51
N SER A 729 10.65 12.21 23.78
CA SER A 729 11.54 12.94 24.67
C SER A 729 12.89 12.25 24.78
N THR A 730 12.92 11.08 25.38
CA THR A 730 14.08 10.20 25.51
C THR A 730 13.67 8.80 25.06
N GLY A 731 14.59 8.04 24.48
CA GLY A 731 14.31 6.70 24.00
C GLY A 731 15.59 5.96 23.65
N PRO A 732 15.53 4.85 22.87
CA PRO A 732 16.68 4.06 22.51
C PRO A 732 17.62 4.79 21.54
N TYR A 733 18.89 4.45 21.60
CA TYR A 733 19.96 5.01 20.78
C TYR A 733 20.71 3.88 20.08
N SER A 734 21.25 4.17 18.90
CA SER A 734 22.12 3.22 18.17
C SER A 734 23.36 2.90 19.01
N LEU A 735 23.78 1.64 18.99
CA LEU A 735 24.98 1.21 19.72
C LEU A 735 26.27 1.79 19.12
N VAL A 736 26.34 1.94 17.82
CA VAL A 736 27.53 2.40 17.10
C VAL A 736 27.62 3.92 17.10
N THR A 737 26.58 4.60 16.62
CA THR A 737 26.62 6.05 16.43
C THR A 737 26.16 6.85 17.64
N GLN A 738 25.57 6.21 18.65
CA GLN A 738 24.94 6.86 19.80
C GLN A 738 23.87 7.90 19.46
N GLN A 739 23.38 7.91 18.23
CA GLN A 739 22.28 8.75 17.79
C GLN A 739 20.93 8.11 18.11
N PRO A 740 19.84 8.90 18.23
CA PRO A 740 18.50 8.34 18.36
C PRO A 740 18.16 7.43 17.18
N LEU A 741 17.52 6.31 17.46
CA LEU A 741 16.97 5.45 16.40
C LEU A 741 15.90 6.21 15.60
N GLY A 742 15.63 5.80 14.36
CA GLY A 742 14.56 6.31 13.54
C GLY A 742 13.27 5.47 13.67
N GLY A 743 12.15 6.03 13.20
CA GLY A 743 10.88 5.32 13.10
C GLY A 743 10.03 5.28 14.38
N LYS A 744 8.71 5.27 14.21
CA LYS A 744 7.72 5.22 15.31
C LYS A 744 7.78 3.92 16.09
N ALA A 745 7.93 2.78 15.39
CA ALA A 745 7.97 1.45 16.00
C ALA A 745 9.13 1.28 17.00
N GLN A 746 10.25 1.95 16.77
CA GLN A 746 11.44 1.91 17.63
C GLN A 746 11.47 3.07 18.65
N PHE A 747 10.38 3.80 18.82
CA PHE A 747 10.33 5.02 19.62
C PHE A 747 11.47 5.99 19.26
N GLY A 748 11.69 6.16 17.97
CA GLY A 748 12.77 6.94 17.39
C GLY A 748 12.52 8.44 17.35
N GLY A 749 13.53 9.19 16.94
CA GLY A 749 13.46 10.64 16.75
C GLY A 749 13.22 11.01 15.29
N GLN A 750 12.87 12.27 15.06
CA GLN A 750 12.77 12.84 13.72
C GLN A 750 14.17 13.05 13.12
N ARG A 751 14.29 12.84 11.81
CA ARG A 751 15.52 13.16 11.09
C ARG A 751 15.61 14.67 10.88
N PHE A 752 16.66 15.27 11.39
CA PHE A 752 17.02 16.64 11.07
C PHE A 752 18.02 16.62 9.92
N GLY A 753 17.52 16.78 8.70
CA GLY A 753 18.29 16.62 7.48
C GLY A 753 19.21 17.82 7.17
N GLU A 754 19.93 17.72 6.08
CA GLU A 754 20.86 18.78 5.65
C GLU A 754 20.13 20.10 5.32
N MET A 755 18.96 20.02 4.67
CA MET A 755 18.15 21.20 4.33
C MET A 755 17.62 21.91 5.58
N GLU A 756 17.23 21.19 6.63
CA GLU A 756 16.80 21.75 7.90
C GLU A 756 17.95 22.44 8.63
N VAL A 757 19.17 21.92 8.51
CA VAL A 757 20.39 22.60 8.99
C VAL A 757 20.58 23.93 8.28
N TRP A 758 20.45 23.97 6.95
CA TRP A 758 20.53 25.22 6.19
C TRP A 758 19.46 26.24 6.60
N ALA A 759 18.25 25.79 6.91
CA ALA A 759 17.20 26.65 7.40
C ALA A 759 17.57 27.31 8.73
N LEU A 760 18.15 26.58 9.69
CA LEU A 760 18.63 27.16 10.95
C LEU A 760 19.82 28.11 10.74
N GLU A 761 20.71 27.80 9.80
CA GLU A 761 21.80 28.71 9.42
C GLU A 761 21.26 30.02 8.84
N ALA A 762 20.25 29.95 7.98
CA ALA A 762 19.60 31.12 7.39
C ALA A 762 18.93 32.02 8.45
N TYR A 763 18.36 31.43 9.49
CA TYR A 763 17.81 32.21 10.64
C TYR A 763 18.90 32.73 11.60
N GLY A 764 20.15 32.28 11.47
CA GLY A 764 21.23 32.62 12.41
C GLY A 764 21.06 32.00 13.79
N ALA A 765 20.32 30.90 13.89
CA ALA A 765 20.00 30.21 15.13
C ALA A 765 21.14 29.25 15.57
N ALA A 766 22.34 29.78 15.84
CA ALA A 766 23.53 28.99 16.11
C ALA A 766 23.40 28.10 17.37
N TYR A 767 22.83 28.61 18.45
CA TYR A 767 22.66 27.82 19.68
C TYR A 767 21.67 26.67 19.50
N THR A 768 20.57 26.90 18.77
CA THR A 768 19.62 25.84 18.46
C THR A 768 20.26 24.75 17.60
N LEU A 769 21.05 25.14 16.60
CA LEU A 769 21.76 24.19 15.74
C LEU A 769 22.77 23.38 16.57
N GLN A 770 23.52 24.01 17.47
CA GLN A 770 24.46 23.34 18.36
C GLN A 770 23.76 22.32 19.26
N GLU A 771 22.60 22.65 19.83
CA GLU A 771 21.81 21.69 20.62
C GLU A 771 21.33 20.50 19.78
N MET A 772 20.89 20.76 18.55
CA MET A 772 20.44 19.70 17.64
C MET A 772 21.56 18.72 17.29
N LEU A 773 22.78 19.21 17.13
CA LEU A 773 23.95 18.40 16.79
C LEU A 773 24.58 17.68 17.98
N THR A 774 24.36 18.13 19.20
CA THR A 774 25.03 17.60 20.41
C THR A 774 24.06 16.94 21.37
N ILE A 775 23.40 17.68 22.23
CA ILE A 775 22.54 17.17 23.32
C ILE A 775 21.40 16.31 22.78
N LYS A 776 20.81 16.69 21.65
CA LYS A 776 19.68 15.97 21.03
C LYS A 776 20.13 14.83 20.11
N SER A 777 21.42 14.63 19.89
CA SER A 777 21.96 13.61 18.98
C SER A 777 22.94 12.68 19.69
N ASP A 778 24.23 12.92 19.62
CA ASP A 778 25.29 11.95 19.94
C ASP A 778 26.05 12.23 21.26
N ASP A 779 25.86 13.40 21.87
CA ASP A 779 26.51 13.72 23.14
C ASP A 779 25.87 12.99 24.33
N THR A 780 26.50 11.87 24.74
CA THR A 780 26.00 10.99 25.82
C THR A 780 25.97 11.70 27.18
N VAL A 781 27.02 12.47 27.48
CA VAL A 781 27.19 13.18 28.78
C VAL A 781 26.23 14.37 28.83
N GLY A 782 26.17 15.14 27.74
CA GLY A 782 25.29 16.30 27.67
C GLY A 782 23.81 15.92 27.80
N ARG A 783 23.39 14.77 27.23
CA ARG A 783 22.01 14.25 27.38
C ARG A 783 21.65 13.98 28.85
N VAL A 784 22.54 13.32 29.59
CA VAL A 784 22.29 12.99 31.00
C VAL A 784 22.21 14.27 31.85
N LYS A 785 23.15 15.18 31.64
CA LYS A 785 23.16 16.49 32.37
C LYS A 785 21.91 17.32 32.05
N ALA A 786 21.49 17.37 30.79
CA ALA A 786 20.28 18.08 30.36
C ALA A 786 19.01 17.49 31.00
N TYR A 787 18.88 16.16 31.01
CA TYR A 787 17.76 15.47 31.63
C TYR A 787 17.73 15.69 33.16
N GLU A 788 18.88 15.64 33.83
CA GLU A 788 19.01 15.92 35.26
C GLU A 788 18.60 17.36 35.60
N ALA A 789 19.06 18.35 34.81
CA ALA A 789 18.70 19.76 34.99
C ALA A 789 17.18 19.99 34.82
N ILE A 790 16.55 19.34 33.82
CA ILE A 790 15.10 19.39 33.61
C ILE A 790 14.34 18.81 34.81
N VAL A 791 14.77 17.66 35.33
CA VAL A 791 14.13 17.01 36.50
C VAL A 791 14.27 17.85 37.75
N LYS A 792 15.43 18.46 37.96
CA LYS A 792 15.71 19.35 39.14
C LYS A 792 15.08 20.74 38.98
N GLY A 793 14.67 21.13 37.77
CA GLY A 793 14.18 22.49 37.46
C GLY A 793 15.30 23.56 37.43
N GLU A 794 16.52 23.14 37.18
CA GLU A 794 17.70 23.99 37.03
C GLU A 794 17.89 24.40 35.56
N ASN A 795 18.72 25.40 35.30
CA ASN A 795 19.07 25.80 33.96
C ASN A 795 19.94 24.73 33.30
N ILE A 796 19.64 24.41 32.02
CA ILE A 796 20.42 23.46 31.22
C ILE A 796 21.79 24.08 30.95
N ALA A 797 22.86 23.27 31.11
CA ALA A 797 24.23 23.68 30.82
C ALA A 797 24.39 23.98 29.32
N GLU A 798 25.37 24.82 28.98
CA GLU A 798 25.68 25.09 27.57
C GLU A 798 26.08 23.81 26.82
N PRO A 799 25.65 23.63 25.56
CA PRO A 799 25.99 22.46 24.77
C PRO A 799 27.51 22.35 24.55
N SER A 800 28.01 21.11 24.45
CA SER A 800 29.38 20.82 24.10
C SER A 800 29.69 21.15 22.63
N ILE A 801 30.96 21.10 22.26
CA ILE A 801 31.36 21.19 20.84
C ILE A 801 31.00 19.86 20.15
N PRO A 802 30.35 19.89 18.94
CA PRO A 802 30.01 18.67 18.22
C PRO A 802 31.22 17.77 17.98
N GLU A 803 31.05 16.44 18.14
CA GLU A 803 32.14 15.49 17.92
C GLU A 803 32.70 15.52 16.48
N SER A 804 31.82 15.71 15.49
CA SER A 804 32.22 15.90 14.09
C SER A 804 33.18 17.07 13.89
N PHE A 805 32.96 18.17 14.63
CA PHE A 805 33.86 19.33 14.59
C PHE A 805 35.19 19.04 15.29
N LYS A 806 35.20 18.31 16.41
CA LYS A 806 36.44 17.87 17.07
C LYS A 806 37.27 16.98 16.13
N VAL A 807 36.63 16.02 15.44
CA VAL A 807 37.28 15.19 14.44
C VAL A 807 37.88 16.03 13.32
N LEU A 808 37.13 16.98 12.76
CA LEU A 808 37.62 17.88 11.71
C LEU A 808 38.85 18.65 12.16
N LEU A 809 38.86 19.17 13.38
CA LEU A 809 40.02 19.87 13.95
C LEU A 809 41.26 18.96 14.09
N LYS A 810 41.07 17.70 14.54
CA LYS A 810 42.15 16.73 14.62
C LYS A 810 42.68 16.32 13.24
N GLU A 811 41.83 16.17 12.26
CA GLU A 811 42.21 15.94 10.87
C GLU A 811 43.02 17.12 10.30
N MET A 812 42.62 18.36 10.53
CA MET A 812 43.38 19.55 10.12
C MET A 812 44.72 19.65 10.83
N GLN A 813 44.79 19.33 12.14
CA GLN A 813 46.03 19.27 12.89
C GLN A 813 46.96 18.16 12.35
N SER A 814 46.43 17.01 11.92
CA SER A 814 47.20 15.92 11.31
C SER A 814 47.92 16.35 10.01
N LEU A 815 47.29 17.29 9.30
CA LEU A 815 47.88 17.94 8.13
C LEU A 815 48.89 19.07 8.45
N ALA A 816 49.30 19.18 9.72
CA ALA A 816 50.19 20.24 10.23
C ALA A 816 49.62 21.66 10.12
N LEU A 817 48.29 21.82 10.12
CA LEU A 817 47.61 23.09 10.17
C LEU A 817 47.28 23.41 11.67
N ASP A 818 47.77 24.58 12.15
CA ASP A 818 47.38 25.04 13.50
C ASP A 818 46.05 25.76 13.44
N VAL A 819 45.03 25.17 13.97
CA VAL A 819 43.68 25.73 13.99
C VAL A 819 43.30 26.08 15.43
N ASN A 820 42.98 27.35 15.65
CA ASN A 820 42.60 27.84 16.96
C ASN A 820 41.24 28.55 16.84
N VAL A 821 40.32 28.24 17.73
CA VAL A 821 39.04 28.94 17.87
C VAL A 821 39.28 30.16 18.74
N VAL A 822 38.98 31.35 18.23
CA VAL A 822 39.22 32.65 18.91
C VAL A 822 37.87 33.36 19.06
N SER A 823 37.57 33.84 20.24
CA SER A 823 36.37 34.67 20.48
C SER A 823 36.54 36.06 19.83
N GLU A 824 35.45 36.81 19.67
CA GLU A 824 35.49 38.19 19.16
C GLU A 824 36.40 39.10 19.99
N GLU A 825 36.62 38.80 21.25
CA GLU A 825 37.54 39.50 22.16
C GLU A 825 39.00 39.05 22.04
N GLY A 826 39.30 38.15 21.10
CA GLY A 826 40.66 37.69 20.86
C GLY A 826 41.20 36.66 21.87
N GLN A 827 40.36 36.14 22.75
CA GLN A 827 40.74 35.09 23.67
C GLN A 827 40.67 33.75 22.98
N ARG A 828 41.64 32.92 23.18
CA ARG A 828 41.62 31.51 22.72
C ARG A 828 40.56 30.74 23.51
N ALA A 829 39.63 30.13 22.85
CA ALA A 829 38.75 29.17 23.48
C ALA A 829 39.54 27.92 23.82
N GLU A 830 39.74 27.65 25.11
CA GLU A 830 40.28 26.35 25.55
C GLU A 830 39.26 25.27 25.24
N MET A 831 39.58 24.43 24.27
CA MET A 831 38.82 23.22 24.02
C MET A 831 39.19 22.24 25.15
N ARG A 832 38.29 22.11 26.14
CA ARG A 832 38.43 21.12 27.23
C ARG A 832 38.14 19.76 26.66
N ASP A 833 39.07 18.82 26.85
CA ASP A 833 38.82 17.42 26.58
C ASP A 833 37.89 16.87 27.67
N GLU A 834 36.89 16.07 27.32
CA GLU A 834 35.93 15.47 28.25
C GLU A 834 36.60 14.57 29.29
N ASP A 835 37.77 14.02 28.96
CA ASP A 835 38.61 13.23 29.88
C ASP A 835 39.10 14.07 31.09
N ASP A 836 39.34 15.37 30.93
CA ASP A 836 39.71 16.25 32.02
C ASP A 836 38.54 16.59 32.96
N ASP A 837 37.32 16.68 32.41
CA ASP A 837 36.11 16.90 33.21
C ASP A 837 35.67 15.61 33.93
N LEU A 838 35.86 14.44 33.32
CA LEU A 838 35.65 13.15 33.98
C LEU A 838 36.69 12.91 35.09
N LEU A 839 37.94 13.27 34.88
CA LEU A 839 38.99 13.20 35.90
C LEU A 839 38.68 14.13 37.08
N ARG A 840 38.23 15.32 36.83
CA ARG A 840 37.81 16.26 37.89
C ARG A 840 36.57 15.78 38.63
N ALA A 841 35.55 15.27 37.90
CA ALA A 841 34.37 14.72 38.57
C ALA A 841 34.71 13.48 39.40
N ALA A 842 35.68 12.67 38.98
CA ALA A 842 36.18 11.56 39.75
C ALA A 842 36.99 12.02 40.97
N GLU A 843 37.81 13.08 40.85
CA GLU A 843 38.51 13.71 41.97
C GLU A 843 37.54 14.34 42.99
N GLU A 844 36.46 15.00 42.52
CA GLU A 844 35.41 15.58 43.39
C GLU A 844 34.63 14.48 44.13
N LEU A 845 34.48 13.30 43.51
CA LEU A 845 33.83 12.14 44.11
C LEU A 845 34.78 11.30 44.95
N GLY A 846 36.09 11.67 45.04
CA GLY A 846 37.09 10.97 45.79
C GLY A 846 37.49 9.59 45.22
N ILE A 847 37.28 9.39 43.91
CA ILE A 847 37.66 8.18 43.20
C ILE A 847 39.07 8.37 42.63
N ASP A 848 40.04 7.70 43.20
CA ASP A 848 41.41 7.72 42.71
C ASP A 848 41.55 6.90 41.41
N LEU A 849 41.63 7.58 40.30
CA LEU A 849 41.88 7.00 38.99
C LEU A 849 43.34 7.04 38.55
N SER A 850 44.26 7.29 39.44
CA SER A 850 45.69 7.39 39.13
C SER A 850 46.30 6.07 38.58
N GLY A 851 45.54 4.96 38.63
CA GLY A 851 45.93 3.66 38.05
C GLY A 851 45.54 3.43 36.60
N VAL A 852 44.80 4.36 35.99
CA VAL A 852 44.27 4.21 34.60
C VAL A 852 45.06 5.07 33.57
N ARG A 853 46.19 5.64 34.00
CA ARG A 853 47.07 6.32 33.03
C ARG A 853 47.91 5.31 32.27
N ALA A 854 47.69 5.32 30.96
CA ALA A 854 48.55 4.75 29.93
C ALA A 854 48.64 3.23 29.88
N GLY A 855 47.81 2.66 29.04
CA GLY A 855 48.19 1.47 28.32
C GLY A 855 49.48 1.75 27.55
N GLU A 856 50.62 1.48 28.14
CA GLU A 856 51.86 1.27 27.41
C GLU A 856 51.62 0.13 26.42
N VAL A 857 51.78 0.41 25.17
CA VAL A 857 51.96 -0.60 24.12
C VAL A 857 53.20 -1.41 24.52
N PRO A 858 53.16 -2.71 24.77
CA PRO A 858 54.35 -3.49 24.99
C PRO A 858 55.15 -3.52 23.68
N THR A 859 56.34 -2.88 23.70
CA THR A 859 57.36 -3.16 22.72
C THR A 859 57.84 -4.60 22.94
N ALA A 860 57.86 -5.35 21.85
CA ALA A 860 58.47 -6.67 21.82
C ALA A 860 59.92 -6.61 22.32
N ASP A 861 60.19 -7.15 23.52
CA ASP A 861 61.45 -7.71 23.99
C ASP A 861 61.27 -8.12 25.45
N ASP A 862 60.78 -9.33 25.65
CA ASP A 862 61.14 -10.18 26.80
C ASP A 862 60.55 -11.59 26.53
N GLU A 863 61.37 -12.35 25.79
CA GLU A 863 61.34 -13.82 25.83
C GLU A 863 61.85 -14.25 27.19
N ALA A 864 61.15 -15.02 27.93
CA ALA A 864 61.57 -16.30 28.51
C ALA A 864 60.67 -16.79 29.65
N THR A 865 60.22 -17.89 29.41
CA THR A 865 59.91 -19.09 30.16
C THR A 865 58.50 -19.63 29.99
N ALA A 866 58.58 -20.61 29.09
CA ALA A 866 57.53 -21.55 28.78
C ALA A 866 57.33 -22.58 29.85
N GLU A 867 56.16 -23.10 30.03
CA GLU A 867 55.96 -24.54 30.18
C GLU A 867 54.68 -25.00 29.56
N THR A 868 54.92 -25.79 28.59
CA THR A 868 54.14 -26.80 27.85
C THR A 868 52.78 -27.25 28.42
N ALA A 869 51.74 -27.16 27.60
CA ALA A 869 50.69 -28.14 27.50
C ALA A 869 50.26 -28.25 26.03
N GLU A 870 50.25 -29.48 25.51
CA GLU A 870 49.96 -29.85 24.13
C GLU A 870 48.49 -29.61 23.74
N PRO A 871 48.23 -29.43 22.45
CA PRO A 871 46.87 -29.18 21.97
C PRO A 871 46.13 -30.49 21.71
N VAL A 872 44.95 -30.57 22.24
CA VAL A 872 43.94 -31.56 21.82
C VAL A 872 43.23 -31.00 20.59
N ALA A 873 43.18 -31.81 19.55
CA ALA A 873 42.51 -31.51 18.32
C ALA A 873 41.01 -31.35 18.57
N GLU A 874 40.46 -30.25 18.15
CA GLU A 874 39.01 -30.04 18.00
C GLU A 874 38.64 -30.01 16.53
N ASP A 875 37.63 -30.81 16.23
CA ASP A 875 37.00 -30.96 14.94
C ASP A 875 36.35 -29.67 14.51
N GLU A 876 36.63 -29.30 13.26
CA GLU A 876 35.87 -28.27 12.53
C GLU A 876 34.43 -28.77 12.30
N ASP A 877 33.46 -28.16 12.90
CA ASP A 877 32.10 -28.14 12.43
C ASP A 877 31.48 -26.75 12.60
N GLY A 878 31.29 -26.11 11.43
CA GLY A 878 30.15 -25.29 11.04
C GLY A 878 29.74 -24.16 11.99
N ALA A 879 30.43 -23.03 11.95
CA ALA A 879 29.79 -21.76 12.26
C ALA A 879 29.02 -21.27 11.01
N GLU A 880 27.71 -21.54 10.94
CA GLU A 880 26.80 -20.77 10.11
C GLU A 880 26.79 -19.34 10.64
N GLU A 881 27.36 -18.43 9.87
CA GLU A 881 27.04 -17.01 9.94
C GLU A 881 25.54 -16.89 9.65
N THR A 882 24.76 -16.69 10.69
CA THR A 882 23.43 -16.13 10.53
C THR A 882 23.62 -14.68 10.12
N ASP A 883 23.54 -14.44 8.81
CA ASP A 883 23.22 -13.14 8.27
C ASP A 883 22.01 -12.62 9.04
N ALA A 884 22.25 -11.58 9.82
CA ALA A 884 21.17 -10.77 10.35
C ALA A 884 20.47 -10.18 9.13
N ALA A 885 19.27 -10.65 8.87
CA ALA A 885 18.39 -10.03 7.91
C ALA A 885 18.31 -8.53 8.26
N GLU A 886 18.85 -7.72 7.39
CA GLU A 886 18.55 -6.30 7.39
C GLU A 886 17.03 -6.17 7.43
N PRO A 887 16.44 -5.35 8.30
CA PRO A 887 15.01 -5.11 8.27
C PRO A 887 14.70 -4.52 6.89
N GLU A 888 13.87 -5.23 6.15
CA GLU A 888 13.30 -4.68 4.92
C GLU A 888 12.78 -3.28 5.25
N ASP A 889 13.39 -2.29 4.61
CA ASP A 889 12.84 -0.96 4.54
C ASP A 889 11.43 -1.08 3.96
N ILE A 890 10.45 -1.08 4.83
CA ILE A 890 9.10 -0.73 4.42
C ILE A 890 9.24 0.73 4.01
N ASP A 891 9.40 0.96 2.71
CA ASP A 891 9.25 2.26 2.10
C ASP A 891 7.88 2.81 2.52
N VAL A 892 7.86 3.49 3.63
CA VAL A 892 6.81 4.45 3.91
C VAL A 892 7.13 5.61 2.98
N GLU A 893 6.62 5.54 1.75
CA GLU A 893 6.60 6.67 0.85
C GLU A 893 5.94 7.83 1.61
N ALA A 894 6.79 8.70 2.10
CA ALA A 894 6.35 10.02 2.50
C ALA A 894 6.03 10.75 1.18
N ASP A 895 4.78 10.66 0.73
CA ASP A 895 4.20 11.56 -0.25
C ASP A 895 4.22 12.99 0.32
N ALA A 896 5.36 13.63 0.25
CA ALA A 896 5.53 15.04 0.41
C ALA A 896 6.40 15.56 -0.74
N ASP A 897 6.05 15.20 -1.96
CA ASP A 897 6.44 15.98 -3.12
C ASP A 897 5.39 17.08 -3.31
N ILE A 898 5.64 18.18 -2.65
CA ILE A 898 5.16 19.47 -3.11
C ILE A 898 5.93 19.72 -4.41
N ASP A 899 5.27 19.47 -5.53
CA ASP A 899 5.70 19.89 -6.85
C ASP A 899 5.74 21.44 -6.85
N MET A 900 6.90 21.97 -6.52
CA MET A 900 7.25 23.37 -6.79
C MET A 900 7.53 23.44 -8.28
N GLY A 901 6.46 23.46 -9.08
CA GLY A 901 6.56 23.82 -10.48
C GLY A 901 7.39 25.09 -10.64
N ASP A 902 8.34 25.05 -11.54
CA ASP A 902 9.19 26.16 -11.93
C ASP A 902 8.38 27.45 -12.13
N ILE A 903 8.41 28.30 -11.12
CA ILE A 903 8.01 29.71 -11.27
C ILE A 903 9.18 30.38 -11.99
N GLU A 904 9.09 30.46 -13.31
CA GLU A 904 9.86 31.42 -14.07
C GLU A 904 9.53 32.81 -13.54
N ILE A 905 10.47 33.39 -12.82
CA ILE A 905 10.44 34.81 -12.47
C ILE A 905 10.77 35.56 -13.76
N PRO A 906 9.87 36.40 -14.30
CA PRO A 906 10.24 37.27 -15.41
C PRO A 906 11.36 38.19 -14.94
N GLU A 907 12.50 38.18 -15.63
CA GLU A 907 13.50 39.23 -15.50
C GLU A 907 12.86 40.56 -15.92
N GLU A 908 12.63 41.45 -14.98
CA GLU A 908 12.29 42.83 -15.25
C GLU A 908 13.49 43.52 -15.90
N ASP A 909 13.31 43.94 -17.12
CA ASP A 909 14.22 44.82 -17.84
C ASP A 909 14.33 46.14 -17.10
N PRO A 910 15.55 46.66 -16.82
CA PRO A 910 15.73 47.89 -16.00
C PRO A 910 15.61 49.18 -16.84
N GLU A 911 14.84 49.24 -17.91
CA GLU A 911 14.73 50.43 -18.79
C GLU A 911 13.28 51.00 -18.91
N GLU A 912 12.42 50.98 -17.93
CA GLU A 912 11.21 51.80 -17.91
C GLU A 912 10.90 52.41 -16.55
N ALA A 913 11.82 53.22 -16.03
CA ALA A 913 11.57 54.11 -14.92
C ALA A 913 12.06 55.50 -15.20
N GLU A 914 11.63 56.12 -16.30
CA GLU A 914 11.62 57.56 -16.53
C GLU A 914 10.61 57.90 -17.66
N ALA A 915 9.32 58.05 -17.30
CA ALA A 915 8.40 58.98 -17.94
C ALA A 915 7.11 59.13 -17.09
#